data_c4954c6a482f443e2abba5bd65d2b8a1
#
_entry.id   c4954c6a482f443e2abba5bd65d2b8a1
#
_cell.length_a   1.000
_cell.length_b   1.000
_cell.length_c   1.000
_cell.angle_alpha   90.00
_cell.angle_beta   90.00
_cell.angle_gamma   90.00
#
_symmetry.space_group_name_H-M   'P 1'
#
loop_
_entity.id
_entity.type
_entity.pdbx_description
1 polymer ?
#
loop_
_entity_poly.entity_id
_entity_poly.type
_entity_poly.pdbx_seq_one_letter_code
_entity_poly.pdbx_strand_id
1 'polypeptide(L)'
;MAEEISDLHDVRNIGIMAHIDAGKTTTTERILFYTGKNYKIGETHDGASTMDFMAQEQERGITIQSAATTCFWSRQSHDTKDKFQINIIDTPGHVDFTAEVERSLRVLDGAVAVFDGKEGVEPQSETVWRQADKYGVPRICFINKMDKLGANFYYSVDTIKEKLGATPIVMQLPIGSENDFTGVVDLVEMQAYVWNGTEELGAKYDTTEIPDDLKDKAQEYHEKLVEAAAEADDDLMNKFFEDGDLSKEDIRAGVRKLTIAKEAFPIFCGSAFKDKGVQPMLDGVVDYLPSPEDVPAIKGYKPGDESVEIDRHPVKSDPFAALVFKISTHPFYGKLVFVRVYSGSVVPGDSVLDSTREKKERIGKIFQMHADKENPMDRADAGNIYTFVGLKNVTTGDTLCAIDDPITLDSMTFPDPVIQVAVEPKTKADQEKMGIALSKLAEEDPTFQVTTDEESGQTLIAGMGELQLDIIVDRMRREFKVECNQGKPQVAYRETIRKAVMDQGYTHKKQTGGSGQFAKVLMNFEPLDTTEGKTFEFENKVTGGHISAEFIGPIEAGVKEAMESGVLAGFPVVGVKATVTDGQMHPVDSSEMAFKHAGSMCFKEAAPKAKPVILEPIMKVEVRTPEEYMGEVIGDLNQRRGNIQSMTDGVGVKVIDAKVPLSEMFGYIGDLRSKTQGRAMFTMEMDSYDEVPKSVSEEIIKAQRGE
;
A
#
# COMPACT_ATOMS: atom_id res chain seq x y z
N MET A 1 -1.82 -31.94 10.05
CA MET A 1 -1.67 -31.38 8.71
C MET A 1 -2.58 -30.17 8.67
N ALA A 2 -2.12 -29.05 8.16
CA ALA A 2 -2.97 -27.89 7.97
C ALA A 2 -4.10 -28.30 6.99
N GLU A 3 -5.32 -27.86 7.27
CA GLU A 3 -6.46 -28.09 6.42
C GLU A 3 -6.37 -27.11 5.25
N GLU A 4 -6.57 -27.57 4.02
CA GLU A 4 -6.55 -26.75 2.81
C GLU A 4 -7.70 -27.17 1.89
N ILE A 5 -8.39 -26.20 1.31
CA ILE A 5 -9.46 -26.45 0.34
C ILE A 5 -8.81 -26.59 -1.04
N SER A 6 -9.18 -27.64 -1.76
CA SER A 6 -8.60 -27.96 -3.07
C SER A 6 -9.30 -27.24 -4.24
N ASP A 7 -10.54 -26.79 -4.04
CA ASP A 7 -11.33 -26.08 -5.03
C ASP A 7 -11.10 -24.58 -4.86
N LEU A 8 -10.56 -23.92 -5.87
CA LEU A 8 -10.24 -22.49 -5.82
C LEU A 8 -11.49 -21.61 -5.83
N HIS A 9 -12.62 -22.11 -6.31
CA HIS A 9 -13.89 -21.43 -6.21
C HIS A 9 -14.27 -21.11 -4.75
N ASP A 10 -13.86 -21.96 -3.81
CA ASP A 10 -14.15 -21.82 -2.38
C ASP A 10 -13.05 -21.07 -1.61
N VAL A 11 -12.09 -20.48 -2.30
CA VAL A 11 -11.01 -19.67 -1.70
C VAL A 11 -11.29 -18.18 -1.86
N ARG A 12 -11.00 -17.39 -0.82
CA ARG A 12 -11.03 -15.92 -0.84
C ARG A 12 -9.72 -15.37 -0.30
N ASN A 13 -9.04 -14.53 -1.07
CA ASN A 13 -7.86 -13.79 -0.64
C ASN A 13 -8.24 -12.34 -0.42
N ILE A 14 -8.44 -11.95 0.83
CA ILE A 14 -9.01 -10.64 1.16
C ILE A 14 -8.08 -9.80 2.02
N GLY A 15 -8.18 -8.48 1.85
CA GLY A 15 -7.62 -7.50 2.75
C GLY A 15 -8.69 -6.83 3.59
N ILE A 16 -8.32 -6.45 4.81
CA ILE A 16 -9.16 -5.56 5.63
C ILE A 16 -8.52 -4.17 5.57
N MET A 17 -9.22 -3.22 4.97
CA MET A 17 -8.76 -1.85 4.77
C MET A 17 -9.65 -0.87 5.53
N ALA A 18 -9.05 0.11 6.20
CA ALA A 18 -9.79 1.05 7.03
C ALA A 18 -8.97 2.29 7.35
N HIS A 19 -9.65 3.39 7.66
CA HIS A 19 -9.05 4.51 8.37
C HIS A 19 -8.56 4.11 9.77
N ILE A 20 -7.62 4.87 10.34
CA ILE A 20 -7.20 4.73 11.74
C ILE A 20 -8.44 4.82 12.64
N ASP A 21 -8.52 3.95 13.64
CA ASP A 21 -9.63 3.87 14.59
C ASP A 21 -11.02 3.52 14.00
N ALA A 22 -11.16 3.18 12.72
CA ALA A 22 -12.44 2.69 12.18
C ALA A 22 -12.85 1.30 12.73
N GLY A 23 -11.93 0.62 13.43
CA GLY A 23 -12.16 -0.69 14.04
C GLY A 23 -11.70 -1.87 13.21
N LYS A 24 -10.69 -1.67 12.36
CA LYS A 24 -10.07 -2.69 11.51
C LYS A 24 -9.65 -3.92 12.32
N THR A 25 -8.71 -3.75 13.27
CA THR A 25 -8.19 -4.86 14.09
C THR A 25 -9.29 -5.54 14.89
N THR A 26 -10.24 -4.77 15.45
CA THR A 26 -11.40 -5.34 16.17
C THR A 26 -12.23 -6.21 15.23
N THR A 27 -12.50 -5.78 13.99
CA THR A 27 -13.23 -6.56 13.00
C THR A 27 -12.47 -7.84 12.65
N THR A 28 -11.16 -7.75 12.41
CA THR A 28 -10.31 -8.92 12.11
C THR A 28 -10.29 -9.92 13.27
N GLU A 29 -10.14 -9.47 14.51
CA GLU A 29 -10.18 -10.35 15.70
C GLU A 29 -11.55 -11.05 15.86
N ARG A 30 -12.67 -10.37 15.55
CA ARG A 30 -13.99 -11.02 15.53
C ARG A 30 -14.10 -12.07 14.43
N ILE A 31 -13.57 -11.81 13.25
CA ILE A 31 -13.52 -12.80 12.17
C ILE A 31 -12.73 -14.05 12.64
N LEU A 32 -11.57 -13.87 13.25
CA LEU A 32 -10.76 -14.99 13.74
C LEU A 32 -11.46 -15.77 14.85
N PHE A 33 -12.22 -15.11 15.70
CA PHE A 33 -13.00 -15.75 16.75
C PHE A 33 -14.16 -16.57 16.16
N TYR A 34 -14.98 -15.98 15.28
CA TYR A 34 -16.13 -16.67 14.71
C TYR A 34 -15.76 -17.82 13.77
N THR A 35 -14.61 -17.76 13.15
CA THR A 35 -14.05 -18.85 12.34
C THR A 35 -13.38 -19.94 13.19
N GLY A 36 -13.39 -19.80 14.54
CA GLY A 36 -12.78 -20.75 15.46
C GLY A 36 -11.26 -20.80 15.43
N LYS A 37 -10.62 -19.81 14.79
CA LYS A 37 -9.17 -19.71 14.72
C LYS A 37 -8.58 -19.25 16.06
N ASN A 38 -9.27 -18.34 16.75
CA ASN A 38 -8.95 -17.89 18.11
C ASN A 38 -9.99 -18.39 19.10
N TYR A 39 -9.52 -18.84 20.26
CA TYR A 39 -10.39 -19.29 21.36
C TYR A 39 -10.86 -18.13 22.26
N LYS A 40 -10.22 -16.98 22.17
CA LYS A 40 -10.55 -15.76 22.91
C LYS A 40 -10.53 -14.58 21.94
N ILE A 41 -11.39 -13.63 22.19
CA ILE A 41 -11.37 -12.34 21.49
C ILE A 41 -10.19 -11.54 22.02
N GLY A 42 -9.28 -11.12 21.15
CA GLY A 42 -8.22 -10.18 21.46
C GLY A 42 -8.77 -8.76 21.46
N GLU A 43 -8.75 -8.08 22.63
CA GLU A 43 -9.10 -6.67 22.70
C GLU A 43 -7.87 -5.82 22.40
N THR A 44 -7.98 -4.90 21.46
CA THR A 44 -6.88 -4.00 21.05
C THR A 44 -6.42 -3.11 22.19
N HIS A 45 -7.35 -2.64 23.04
CA HIS A 45 -7.04 -1.79 24.19
C HIS A 45 -6.26 -2.50 25.30
N ASP A 46 -6.37 -3.82 25.37
CA ASP A 46 -5.65 -4.64 26.35
C ASP A 46 -4.33 -5.21 25.82
N GLY A 47 -3.94 -4.86 24.58
CA GLY A 47 -2.74 -5.37 23.92
C GLY A 47 -2.79 -6.89 23.67
N ALA A 48 -3.98 -7.45 23.53
CA ALA A 48 -4.21 -8.90 23.39
C ALA A 48 -4.58 -9.31 21.95
N SER A 49 -4.42 -8.43 20.97
CA SER A 49 -4.69 -8.71 19.56
C SER A 49 -3.71 -9.77 19.01
N THR A 50 -4.25 -10.72 18.26
CA THR A 50 -3.44 -11.79 17.62
C THR A 50 -2.75 -11.28 16.36
N MET A 51 -3.42 -10.40 15.61
CA MET A 51 -2.85 -9.87 14.36
C MET A 51 -1.82 -8.79 14.61
N ASP A 52 -1.98 -7.96 15.64
CA ASP A 52 -0.99 -6.98 16.08
C ASP A 52 -0.01 -7.66 17.06
N PHE A 53 0.91 -8.47 16.52
CA PHE A 53 1.81 -9.31 17.33
C PHE A 53 3.09 -8.59 17.79
N MET A 54 3.42 -7.44 17.19
CA MET A 54 4.58 -6.64 17.62
C MET A 54 4.29 -5.88 18.91
N ALA A 55 5.26 -5.81 19.79
CA ALA A 55 5.13 -5.03 21.04
C ALA A 55 4.76 -3.56 20.77
N GLN A 56 5.31 -2.96 19.70
CA GLN A 56 5.02 -1.60 19.30
C GLN A 56 3.57 -1.40 18.81
N GLU A 57 3.00 -2.40 18.13
CA GLU A 57 1.60 -2.39 17.70
C GLU A 57 0.68 -2.40 18.91
N GLN A 58 0.95 -3.29 19.86
CA GLN A 58 0.16 -3.43 21.08
C GLN A 58 0.27 -2.19 21.99
N GLU A 59 1.48 -1.63 22.15
CA GLU A 59 1.70 -0.43 22.96
C GLU A 59 1.06 0.82 22.37
N ARG A 60 1.01 0.94 21.05
CA ARG A 60 0.50 2.11 20.32
C ARG A 60 -0.95 1.96 19.88
N GLY A 61 -1.49 0.75 19.86
CA GLY A 61 -2.84 0.43 19.39
C GLY A 61 -3.03 0.60 17.87
N ILE A 62 -1.96 0.46 17.09
CA ILE A 62 -1.98 0.60 15.63
C ILE A 62 -1.31 -0.59 14.97
N THR A 63 -1.82 -1.04 13.83
CA THR A 63 -1.15 -2.03 12.98
C THR A 63 0.00 -1.36 12.22
N ILE A 64 1.19 -1.94 12.30
CA ILE A 64 2.43 -1.45 11.68
C ILE A 64 2.78 -2.33 10.49
N GLN A 65 2.78 -3.65 10.69
CA GLN A 65 3.08 -4.63 9.65
C GLN A 65 1.83 -5.40 9.26
N SER A 66 1.67 -5.67 7.96
CA SER A 66 0.61 -6.55 7.49
C SER A 66 0.82 -7.97 8.03
N ALA A 67 -0.21 -8.55 8.61
CA ALA A 67 -0.24 -9.94 9.07
C ALA A 67 -1.11 -10.79 8.14
N ALA A 68 -0.65 -12.01 7.84
CA ALA A 68 -1.41 -12.94 7.03
C ALA A 68 -1.95 -14.08 7.90
N THR A 69 -3.22 -14.44 7.70
CA THR A 69 -3.85 -15.55 8.42
C THR A 69 -4.85 -16.25 7.52
N THR A 70 -4.89 -17.58 7.62
CA THR A 70 -5.89 -18.40 6.94
C THR A 70 -6.91 -18.91 7.94
N CYS A 71 -8.19 -18.71 7.65
CA CYS A 71 -9.32 -19.24 8.43
C CYS A 71 -10.33 -19.89 7.51
N PHE A 72 -11.33 -20.56 8.11
CA PHE A 72 -12.38 -21.28 7.40
C PHE A 72 -13.74 -20.80 7.85
N TRP A 73 -14.64 -20.59 6.89
CA TRP A 73 -15.99 -20.12 7.16
C TRP A 73 -17.02 -21.01 6.47
N SER A 74 -18.13 -21.27 7.15
CA SER A 74 -19.33 -21.85 6.56
C SER A 74 -20.47 -20.86 6.75
N ARG A 75 -21.21 -20.58 5.68
CA ARG A 75 -22.32 -19.61 5.72
C ARG A 75 -23.30 -19.96 6.85
N GLN A 76 -23.67 -18.95 7.62
CA GLN A 76 -24.65 -19.12 8.69
C GLN A 76 -26.08 -18.85 8.22
N SER A 77 -26.25 -18.03 7.19
CA SER A 77 -27.51 -17.68 6.57
C SER A 77 -28.13 -18.77 5.68
N HIS A 78 -27.37 -19.85 5.40
CA HIS A 78 -27.79 -20.93 4.51
C HIS A 78 -27.60 -22.31 5.16
N ASP A 79 -28.53 -23.24 4.89
CA ASP A 79 -28.43 -24.64 5.31
C ASP A 79 -27.35 -25.46 4.55
N THR A 80 -26.40 -24.80 3.87
CA THR A 80 -25.35 -25.47 3.13
C THR A 80 -24.16 -25.76 4.06
N LYS A 81 -23.57 -26.95 3.90
CA LYS A 81 -22.33 -27.35 4.60
C LYS A 81 -21.05 -26.92 3.86
N ASP A 82 -21.19 -25.97 2.93
CA ASP A 82 -20.06 -25.51 2.14
C ASP A 82 -19.06 -24.78 3.03
N LYS A 83 -17.80 -25.17 2.93
CA LYS A 83 -16.72 -24.63 3.71
C LYS A 83 -15.78 -23.84 2.81
N PHE A 84 -15.61 -22.58 3.14
CA PHE A 84 -14.75 -21.64 2.41
C PHE A 84 -13.46 -21.40 3.17
N GLN A 85 -12.36 -21.28 2.42
CA GLN A 85 -11.10 -20.84 2.94
C GLN A 85 -10.94 -19.35 2.72
N ILE A 86 -10.68 -18.60 3.77
CA ILE A 86 -10.44 -17.16 3.70
C ILE A 86 -9.01 -16.88 4.15
N ASN A 87 -8.19 -16.39 3.23
CA ASN A 87 -6.87 -15.88 3.52
C ASN A 87 -7.00 -14.37 3.74
N ILE A 88 -6.70 -13.91 4.95
CA ILE A 88 -6.85 -12.52 5.35
C ILE A 88 -5.47 -11.90 5.43
N ILE A 89 -5.27 -10.74 4.80
CA ILE A 89 -4.14 -9.86 5.03
C ILE A 89 -4.67 -8.63 5.76
N ASP A 90 -4.26 -8.46 7.02
CA ASP A 90 -4.55 -7.27 7.81
C ASP A 90 -3.56 -6.17 7.45
N THR A 91 -4.04 -5.04 6.90
CA THR A 91 -3.20 -3.96 6.38
C THR A 91 -3.11 -2.80 7.37
N PRO A 92 -1.97 -2.10 7.50
CA PRO A 92 -1.90 -0.88 8.28
C PRO A 92 -2.89 0.19 7.81
N GLY A 93 -3.38 0.99 8.75
CA GLY A 93 -4.27 2.13 8.43
C GLY A 93 -3.53 3.48 8.42
N HIS A 94 -2.23 3.53 8.77
CA HIS A 94 -1.47 4.77 8.89
C HIS A 94 -0.71 5.09 7.60
N VAL A 95 -0.70 6.35 7.19
CA VAL A 95 -0.06 6.82 5.93
C VAL A 95 1.44 6.57 5.87
N ASP A 96 2.14 6.53 7.01
CA ASP A 96 3.57 6.22 7.07
C ASP A 96 3.89 4.81 6.58
N PHE A 97 2.88 3.91 6.54
CA PHE A 97 3.00 2.52 6.10
C PHE A 97 2.32 2.25 4.75
N THR A 98 2.28 3.25 3.89
CA THR A 98 1.68 3.16 2.54
C THR A 98 2.21 1.97 1.74
N ALA A 99 3.51 1.66 1.85
CA ALA A 99 4.11 0.51 1.17
C ALA A 99 3.51 -0.84 1.61
N GLU A 100 3.17 -0.98 2.90
CA GLU A 100 2.50 -2.18 3.41
C GLU A 100 1.11 -2.36 2.79
N VAL A 101 0.38 -1.26 2.63
CA VAL A 101 -0.95 -1.25 2.00
C VAL A 101 -0.82 -1.60 0.52
N GLU A 102 0.07 -0.93 -0.21
CA GLU A 102 0.30 -1.13 -1.65
C GLU A 102 0.66 -2.59 -1.97
N ARG A 103 1.63 -3.16 -1.24
CA ARG A 103 2.05 -4.54 -1.47
C ARG A 103 0.99 -5.57 -1.11
N SER A 104 0.16 -5.28 -0.12
CA SER A 104 -0.96 -6.15 0.23
C SER A 104 -2.04 -6.12 -0.85
N LEU A 105 -2.47 -4.93 -1.29
CA LEU A 105 -3.48 -4.76 -2.34
C LEU A 105 -3.10 -5.42 -3.67
N ARG A 106 -1.81 -5.47 -4.00
CA ARG A 106 -1.30 -6.08 -5.24
C ARG A 106 -1.57 -7.59 -5.33
N VAL A 107 -1.72 -8.27 -4.20
CA VAL A 107 -1.85 -9.73 -4.13
C VAL A 107 -3.23 -10.21 -3.67
N LEU A 108 -4.14 -9.28 -3.39
CA LEU A 108 -5.49 -9.58 -2.97
C LEU A 108 -6.44 -9.73 -4.16
N ASP A 109 -7.42 -10.61 -4.02
CA ASP A 109 -8.50 -10.78 -4.98
C ASP A 109 -9.70 -9.90 -4.63
N GLY A 110 -9.87 -9.56 -3.33
CA GLY A 110 -10.93 -8.70 -2.85
C GLY A 110 -10.57 -8.01 -1.53
N ALA A 111 -11.40 -7.08 -1.08
CA ALA A 111 -11.18 -6.40 0.19
C ALA A 111 -12.49 -6.09 0.93
N VAL A 112 -12.39 -5.93 2.25
CA VAL A 112 -13.43 -5.38 3.11
C VAL A 112 -13.00 -3.98 3.52
N ALA A 113 -13.74 -2.97 3.09
CA ALA A 113 -13.53 -1.57 3.47
C ALA A 113 -14.38 -1.25 4.71
N VAL A 114 -13.71 -0.97 5.83
CA VAL A 114 -14.38 -0.69 7.12
C VAL A 114 -14.44 0.82 7.33
N PHE A 115 -15.66 1.33 7.55
CA PHE A 115 -15.93 2.75 7.81
C PHE A 115 -16.49 2.95 9.22
N ASP A 116 -16.16 4.08 9.84
CA ASP A 116 -16.78 4.49 11.12
C ASP A 116 -18.21 5.00 10.86
N GLY A 117 -19.21 4.40 11.49
CA GLY A 117 -20.63 4.76 11.31
C GLY A 117 -20.98 6.19 11.72
N LYS A 118 -20.14 6.86 12.50
CA LYS A 118 -20.30 8.27 12.86
C LYS A 118 -19.61 9.20 11.89
N GLU A 119 -18.35 8.92 11.52
CA GLU A 119 -17.52 9.84 10.72
C GLU A 119 -17.71 9.63 9.20
N GLY A 120 -18.17 8.43 8.78
CA GLY A 120 -18.29 8.06 7.37
C GLY A 120 -16.94 7.93 6.69
N VAL A 121 -16.83 8.44 5.45
CA VAL A 121 -15.57 8.45 4.70
C VAL A 121 -14.66 9.57 5.20
N GLU A 122 -13.46 9.19 5.58
CA GLU A 122 -12.37 10.04 6.06
C GLU A 122 -11.22 10.05 5.03
N PRO A 123 -10.27 11.00 5.08
CA PRO A 123 -9.23 11.16 4.04
C PRO A 123 -8.37 9.91 3.80
N GLN A 124 -8.01 9.22 4.88
CA GLN A 124 -7.26 7.97 4.73
C GLN A 124 -8.11 6.88 4.06
N SER A 125 -9.43 6.88 4.27
CA SER A 125 -10.34 6.00 3.54
C SER A 125 -10.29 6.28 2.03
N GLU A 126 -10.26 7.56 1.64
CA GLU A 126 -10.12 7.95 0.22
C GLU A 126 -8.80 7.47 -0.37
N THR A 127 -7.70 7.61 0.38
CA THR A 127 -6.37 7.19 -0.08
C THR A 127 -6.30 5.70 -0.31
N VAL A 128 -6.72 4.90 0.69
CA VAL A 128 -6.73 3.43 0.57
C VAL A 128 -7.72 2.98 -0.51
N TRP A 129 -8.84 3.68 -0.67
CA TRP A 129 -9.81 3.42 -1.75
C TRP A 129 -9.20 3.64 -3.12
N ARG A 130 -8.50 4.76 -3.37
CA ARG A 130 -7.79 5.03 -4.63
C ARG A 130 -6.68 4.02 -4.90
N GLN A 131 -5.96 3.58 -3.86
CA GLN A 131 -4.97 2.51 -3.99
C GLN A 131 -5.62 1.20 -4.44
N ALA A 132 -6.77 0.84 -3.84
CA ALA A 132 -7.52 -0.34 -4.27
C ALA A 132 -8.06 -0.22 -5.71
N ASP A 133 -8.44 0.99 -6.17
CA ASP A 133 -8.79 1.25 -7.56
C ASP A 133 -7.60 1.06 -8.51
N LYS A 134 -6.43 1.56 -8.13
CA LYS A 134 -5.18 1.39 -8.89
C LYS A 134 -4.87 -0.08 -9.18
N TYR A 135 -5.09 -0.95 -8.20
CA TYR A 135 -4.88 -2.40 -8.33
C TYR A 135 -6.12 -3.18 -8.78
N GLY A 136 -7.22 -2.49 -9.03
CA GLY A 136 -8.45 -3.09 -9.50
C GLY A 136 -9.08 -4.09 -8.53
N VAL A 137 -8.95 -3.89 -7.21
CA VAL A 137 -9.44 -4.80 -6.17
C VAL A 137 -10.93 -4.59 -5.92
N PRO A 138 -11.80 -5.61 -6.15
CA PRO A 138 -13.21 -5.59 -5.79
C PRO A 138 -13.39 -5.48 -4.26
N ARG A 139 -14.46 -4.80 -3.82
CA ARG A 139 -14.66 -4.49 -2.39
C ARG A 139 -16.11 -4.67 -1.96
N ILE A 140 -16.27 -5.06 -0.69
CA ILE A 140 -17.49 -4.84 0.07
C ILE A 140 -17.22 -3.80 1.15
N CYS A 141 -18.24 -3.08 1.60
CA CYS A 141 -18.14 -2.06 2.63
C CYS A 141 -18.80 -2.53 3.93
N PHE A 142 -18.14 -2.26 5.05
CA PHE A 142 -18.67 -2.54 6.38
C PHE A 142 -18.75 -1.27 7.21
N ILE A 143 -19.95 -0.73 7.43
CA ILE A 143 -20.18 0.41 8.31
C ILE A 143 -20.19 -0.08 9.74
N ASN A 144 -19.06 0.13 10.42
CA ASN A 144 -18.79 -0.34 11.78
C ASN A 144 -19.16 0.71 12.83
N LYS A 145 -19.15 0.32 14.09
CA LYS A 145 -19.44 1.18 15.25
C LYS A 145 -20.82 1.80 15.24
N MET A 146 -21.82 1.06 14.79
CA MET A 146 -23.21 1.48 14.83
C MET A 146 -23.76 1.71 16.25
N ASP A 147 -23.02 1.24 17.28
CA ASP A 147 -23.29 1.45 18.70
C ASP A 147 -22.74 2.79 19.24
N LYS A 148 -21.93 3.51 18.48
CA LYS A 148 -21.30 4.77 18.89
C LYS A 148 -22.30 5.93 18.87
N LEU A 149 -22.22 6.81 19.86
CA LEU A 149 -23.04 8.02 19.91
C LEU A 149 -22.79 8.91 18.68
N GLY A 150 -23.85 9.24 17.94
CA GLY A 150 -23.81 9.96 16.68
C GLY A 150 -23.68 9.07 15.44
N ALA A 151 -23.68 7.75 15.58
CA ALA A 151 -23.65 6.84 14.43
C ALA A 151 -24.88 7.00 13.54
N ASN A 152 -24.67 7.18 12.23
CA ASN A 152 -25.70 7.35 11.23
C ASN A 152 -25.35 6.56 9.96
N PHE A 153 -26.02 5.44 9.77
CA PHE A 153 -25.82 4.56 8.63
C PHE A 153 -26.00 5.27 7.27
N TYR A 154 -27.10 6.01 7.14
CA TYR A 154 -27.46 6.67 5.86
C TYR A 154 -26.46 7.76 5.48
N TYR A 155 -26.04 8.56 6.44
CA TYR A 155 -24.95 9.52 6.25
C TYR A 155 -23.66 8.83 5.78
N SER A 156 -23.30 7.72 6.39
CA SER A 156 -22.09 6.98 5.98
C SER A 156 -22.19 6.46 4.55
N VAL A 157 -23.36 5.95 4.14
CA VAL A 157 -23.61 5.52 2.75
C VAL A 157 -23.53 6.70 1.78
N ASP A 158 -24.11 7.86 2.15
CA ASP A 158 -24.05 9.08 1.32
C ASP A 158 -22.59 9.55 1.14
N THR A 159 -21.76 9.51 2.19
CA THR A 159 -20.34 9.87 2.08
C THR A 159 -19.56 8.94 1.16
N ILE A 160 -19.89 7.64 1.11
CA ILE A 160 -19.28 6.68 0.17
C ILE A 160 -19.60 7.10 -1.27
N LYS A 161 -20.83 7.46 -1.54
CA LYS A 161 -21.26 7.96 -2.85
C LYS A 161 -20.61 9.28 -3.23
N GLU A 162 -20.64 10.25 -2.34
CA GLU A 162 -20.22 11.64 -2.63
C GLU A 162 -18.70 11.81 -2.68
N LYS A 163 -17.97 11.21 -1.70
CA LYS A 163 -16.52 11.40 -1.58
C LYS A 163 -15.71 10.39 -2.38
N LEU A 164 -16.18 9.14 -2.49
CA LEU A 164 -15.47 8.09 -3.23
C LEU A 164 -15.95 7.96 -4.67
N GLY A 165 -17.08 8.61 -5.05
CA GLY A 165 -17.70 8.44 -6.37
C GLY A 165 -18.17 6.99 -6.62
N ALA A 166 -18.37 6.22 -5.57
CA ALA A 166 -18.74 4.80 -5.63
C ALA A 166 -20.27 4.64 -5.75
N THR A 167 -20.71 3.53 -6.33
CA THR A 167 -22.12 3.14 -6.38
C THR A 167 -22.41 2.16 -5.23
N PRO A 168 -23.01 2.59 -4.11
CA PRO A 168 -23.30 1.71 -2.99
C PRO A 168 -24.54 0.86 -3.28
N ILE A 169 -24.46 -0.44 -3.02
CA ILE A 169 -25.65 -1.35 -2.96
C ILE A 169 -25.88 -1.70 -1.49
N VAL A 170 -26.96 -1.20 -0.92
CA VAL A 170 -27.30 -1.47 0.48
C VAL A 170 -27.81 -2.89 0.58
N MET A 171 -27.08 -3.73 1.31
CA MET A 171 -27.45 -5.14 1.57
C MET A 171 -28.21 -5.32 2.87
N GLN A 172 -28.01 -4.38 3.82
CA GLN A 172 -28.58 -4.47 5.17
C GLN A 172 -29.01 -3.10 5.67
N LEU A 173 -30.04 -3.08 6.51
CA LEU A 173 -30.43 -1.89 7.27
C LEU A 173 -30.20 -2.14 8.77
N PRO A 174 -29.72 -1.14 9.54
CA PRO A 174 -29.55 -1.29 10.98
C PRO A 174 -30.91 -1.31 11.71
N ILE A 175 -31.01 -2.14 12.74
CA ILE A 175 -32.14 -2.14 13.69
C ILE A 175 -31.70 -1.35 14.92
N GLY A 176 -32.24 -0.13 15.03
CA GLY A 176 -31.79 0.85 16.01
C GLY A 176 -30.47 1.53 15.64
N SER A 177 -30.00 2.39 16.52
CA SER A 177 -28.73 3.09 16.41
C SER A 177 -28.15 3.38 17.80
N GLU A 178 -26.86 3.65 17.88
CA GLU A 178 -26.17 3.93 19.14
C GLU A 178 -26.40 2.81 20.18
N ASN A 179 -26.84 3.15 21.39
CA ASN A 179 -27.10 2.17 22.45
C ASN A 179 -28.26 1.21 22.12
N ASP A 180 -29.16 1.63 21.24
CA ASP A 180 -30.35 0.86 20.82
C ASP A 180 -30.05 -0.01 19.58
N PHE A 181 -28.81 -0.06 19.09
CA PHE A 181 -28.40 -0.93 18.00
C PHE A 181 -28.46 -2.39 18.43
N THR A 182 -29.45 -3.14 17.94
CA THR A 182 -29.70 -4.54 18.33
C THR A 182 -29.41 -5.54 17.23
N GLY A 183 -29.44 -5.14 15.96
CA GLY A 183 -29.30 -6.08 14.85
C GLY A 183 -29.34 -5.41 13.50
N VAL A 184 -29.54 -6.23 12.48
CA VAL A 184 -29.65 -5.81 11.08
C VAL A 184 -30.81 -6.49 10.37
N VAL A 185 -31.38 -5.81 9.39
CA VAL A 185 -32.35 -6.40 8.44
C VAL A 185 -31.57 -6.79 7.20
N ASP A 186 -31.60 -8.06 6.82
CA ASP A 186 -31.02 -8.56 5.56
C ASP A 186 -32.04 -8.34 4.43
N LEU A 187 -31.61 -7.61 3.40
CA LEU A 187 -32.50 -7.22 2.29
C LEU A 187 -32.63 -8.30 1.21
N VAL A 188 -31.74 -9.29 1.15
CA VAL A 188 -31.86 -10.43 0.25
C VAL A 188 -32.82 -11.47 0.85
N GLU A 189 -32.62 -11.79 2.14
CA GLU A 189 -33.47 -12.75 2.85
C GLU A 189 -34.81 -12.17 3.28
N MET A 190 -34.92 -10.84 3.39
CA MET A 190 -36.06 -10.11 3.94
C MET A 190 -36.41 -10.59 5.36
N GLN A 191 -35.38 -10.69 6.19
CA GLN A 191 -35.46 -11.14 7.60
C GLN A 191 -34.59 -10.25 8.48
N ALA A 192 -34.86 -10.24 9.77
CA ALA A 192 -34.07 -9.54 10.75
C ALA A 192 -33.14 -10.50 11.50
N TYR A 193 -31.89 -10.13 11.68
CA TYR A 193 -30.90 -10.80 12.50
C TYR A 193 -30.66 -9.97 13.76
N VAL A 194 -30.99 -10.53 14.93
CA VAL A 194 -30.98 -9.81 16.21
C VAL A 194 -30.06 -10.52 17.21
N TRP A 195 -29.17 -9.76 17.83
CA TRP A 195 -28.29 -10.22 18.91
C TRP A 195 -28.86 -9.85 20.25
N ASN A 196 -29.55 -10.82 20.92
CA ASN A 196 -30.25 -10.61 22.18
C ASN A 196 -29.40 -10.59 23.46
N GLY A 197 -28.05 -10.41 23.31
CA GLY A 197 -27.15 -10.15 24.43
C GLY A 197 -26.31 -11.34 24.85
N THR A 198 -25.72 -11.47 25.80
CA THR A 198 -24.79 -12.15 26.70
C THR A 198 -24.33 -13.58 26.38
N GLU A 199 -24.95 -14.32 25.49
CA GLU A 199 -24.58 -15.71 25.24
C GLU A 199 -23.50 -15.81 24.13
N GLU A 200 -22.40 -16.43 24.46
CA GLU A 200 -21.33 -16.84 23.53
C GLU A 200 -20.69 -15.69 22.73
N LEU A 201 -20.52 -14.48 23.30
CA LEU A 201 -19.82 -13.36 22.67
C LEU A 201 -20.31 -13.06 21.23
N GLY A 202 -21.64 -13.02 21.04
CA GLY A 202 -22.26 -12.72 19.75
C GLY A 202 -22.13 -13.83 18.67
N ALA A 203 -21.66 -15.02 19.04
CA ALA A 203 -21.50 -16.13 18.09
C ALA A 203 -22.84 -16.62 17.50
N LYS A 204 -23.94 -16.34 18.16
CA LYS A 204 -25.31 -16.67 17.70
C LYS A 204 -26.18 -15.43 17.65
N TYR A 205 -27.02 -15.39 16.66
CA TYR A 205 -28.09 -14.40 16.52
C TYR A 205 -29.42 -15.11 16.22
N ASP A 206 -30.51 -14.45 16.59
CA ASP A 206 -31.85 -14.94 16.29
C ASP A 206 -32.33 -14.38 14.95
N THR A 207 -32.93 -15.22 14.13
CA THR A 207 -33.62 -14.80 12.91
C THR A 207 -35.09 -14.53 13.25
N THR A 208 -35.55 -13.32 12.99
CA THR A 208 -36.89 -12.86 13.32
C THR A 208 -37.55 -12.15 12.14
N GLU A 209 -38.85 -11.85 12.26
CA GLU A 209 -39.52 -10.96 11.31
C GLU A 209 -38.94 -9.54 11.39
N ILE A 210 -39.01 -8.80 10.28
CA ILE A 210 -38.60 -7.39 10.21
C ILE A 210 -39.48 -6.57 11.16
N PRO A 211 -38.92 -5.71 12.03
CA PRO A 211 -39.69 -4.80 12.88
C PRO A 211 -40.67 -3.95 12.06
N ASP A 212 -41.89 -3.72 12.60
CA ASP A 212 -42.97 -3.05 11.88
C ASP A 212 -42.57 -1.63 11.38
N ASP A 213 -41.77 -0.93 12.14
CA ASP A 213 -41.27 0.41 11.82
C ASP A 213 -40.21 0.43 10.67
N LEU A 214 -39.64 -0.74 10.34
CA LEU A 214 -38.67 -0.88 9.28
C LEU A 214 -39.22 -1.59 8.03
N LYS A 215 -40.41 -2.17 8.06
CA LYS A 215 -40.97 -2.95 6.95
C LYS A 215 -41.03 -2.16 5.65
N ASP A 216 -41.62 -0.97 5.68
CA ASP A 216 -41.78 -0.15 4.48
C ASP A 216 -40.43 0.24 3.90
N LYS A 217 -39.46 0.59 4.78
CA LYS A 217 -38.12 0.97 4.38
C LYS A 217 -37.33 -0.23 3.85
N ALA A 218 -37.46 -1.39 4.48
CA ALA A 218 -36.84 -2.62 4.00
C ALA A 218 -37.36 -3.00 2.61
N GLN A 219 -38.66 -2.84 2.37
CA GLN A 219 -39.24 -3.08 1.06
C GLN A 219 -38.69 -2.10 0.00
N GLU A 220 -38.66 -0.82 0.32
CA GLU A 220 -38.05 0.21 -0.59
C GLU A 220 -36.62 -0.11 -0.98
N TYR A 221 -35.78 -0.50 0.02
CA TYR A 221 -34.38 -0.82 -0.24
C TYR A 221 -34.20 -2.19 -0.91
N HIS A 222 -35.09 -3.14 -0.66
CA HIS A 222 -35.11 -4.40 -1.39
C HIS A 222 -35.39 -4.18 -2.88
N GLU A 223 -36.40 -3.36 -3.22
CA GLU A 223 -36.70 -3.01 -4.61
C GLU A 223 -35.51 -2.38 -5.32
N LYS A 224 -34.82 -1.43 -4.67
CA LYS A 224 -33.58 -0.86 -5.18
C LYS A 224 -32.46 -1.88 -5.36
N LEU A 225 -32.36 -2.86 -4.45
CA LEU A 225 -31.39 -3.94 -4.54
C LEU A 225 -31.69 -4.86 -5.74
N VAL A 226 -32.95 -5.21 -5.95
CA VAL A 226 -33.40 -6.03 -7.08
C VAL A 226 -33.14 -5.32 -8.40
N GLU A 227 -33.49 -4.02 -8.51
CA GLU A 227 -33.21 -3.20 -9.70
C GLU A 227 -31.70 -3.17 -9.99
N ALA A 228 -30.88 -2.90 -8.99
CA ALA A 228 -29.40 -2.89 -9.15
C ALA A 228 -28.86 -4.25 -9.59
N ALA A 229 -29.36 -5.36 -8.99
CA ALA A 229 -28.94 -6.70 -9.38
C ALA A 229 -29.36 -7.05 -10.82
N ALA A 230 -30.53 -6.58 -11.27
CA ALA A 230 -31.02 -6.79 -12.64
C ALA A 230 -30.14 -6.09 -13.69
N GLU A 231 -29.53 -4.95 -13.35
CA GLU A 231 -28.63 -4.20 -14.24
C GLU A 231 -27.32 -4.95 -14.55
N ALA A 232 -27.01 -6.05 -13.82
CA ALA A 232 -25.75 -6.78 -13.98
C ALA A 232 -25.62 -7.51 -15.34
N ASP A 233 -26.70 -7.95 -15.94
CA ASP A 233 -26.74 -8.53 -17.29
C ASP A 233 -28.13 -8.60 -17.91
N ASP A 234 -28.18 -8.83 -19.22
CA ASP A 234 -29.41 -8.89 -19.99
C ASP A 234 -30.36 -10.03 -19.56
N ASP A 235 -29.83 -11.16 -19.07
CA ASP A 235 -30.65 -12.30 -18.63
C ASP A 235 -31.39 -11.99 -17.34
N LEU A 236 -30.70 -11.35 -16.37
CA LEU A 236 -31.30 -10.89 -15.12
C LEU A 236 -32.31 -9.77 -15.37
N MET A 237 -31.99 -8.85 -16.27
CA MET A 237 -32.90 -7.78 -16.68
C MET A 237 -34.19 -8.32 -17.32
N ASN A 238 -34.08 -9.34 -18.20
CA ASN A 238 -35.24 -9.97 -18.80
C ASN A 238 -36.12 -10.67 -17.75
N LYS A 239 -35.52 -11.42 -16.82
CA LYS A 239 -36.26 -12.05 -15.71
C LYS A 239 -37.02 -11.01 -14.87
N PHE A 240 -36.34 -9.91 -14.54
CA PHE A 240 -36.95 -8.81 -13.78
C PHE A 240 -38.14 -8.19 -14.51
N PHE A 241 -38.07 -8.00 -15.84
CA PHE A 241 -39.17 -7.47 -16.63
C PHE A 241 -40.35 -8.48 -16.77
N GLU A 242 -40.04 -9.79 -16.77
CA GLU A 242 -41.09 -10.82 -16.88
C GLU A 242 -41.83 -11.04 -15.56
N ASP A 243 -41.10 -11.13 -14.44
CA ASP A 243 -41.63 -11.52 -13.13
C ASP A 243 -41.85 -10.36 -12.18
N GLY A 244 -41.23 -9.18 -12.43
CA GLY A 244 -41.31 -8.01 -11.54
C GLY A 244 -40.41 -8.13 -10.30
N ASP A 245 -39.67 -9.23 -10.16
CA ASP A 245 -38.76 -9.53 -9.04
C ASP A 245 -37.70 -10.52 -9.48
N LEU A 246 -36.67 -10.72 -8.65
CA LEU A 246 -35.60 -11.70 -8.87
C LEU A 246 -35.54 -12.71 -7.70
N SER A 247 -35.14 -13.96 -8.01
CA SER A 247 -34.86 -14.92 -6.95
C SER A 247 -33.67 -14.46 -6.10
N LYS A 248 -33.56 -14.95 -4.86
CA LYS A 248 -32.43 -14.64 -3.97
C LYS A 248 -31.09 -15.02 -4.58
N GLU A 249 -31.06 -16.13 -5.31
CA GLU A 249 -29.89 -16.61 -6.05
C GLU A 249 -29.53 -15.67 -7.20
N ASP A 250 -30.53 -15.19 -7.94
CA ASP A 250 -30.32 -14.21 -9.04
C ASP A 250 -29.83 -12.86 -8.48
N ILE A 251 -30.39 -12.38 -7.36
CA ILE A 251 -29.93 -11.15 -6.68
C ILE A 251 -28.46 -11.29 -6.28
N ARG A 252 -28.08 -12.41 -5.62
CA ARG A 252 -26.67 -12.64 -5.24
C ARG A 252 -25.75 -12.70 -6.46
N ALA A 253 -26.17 -13.39 -7.51
CA ALA A 253 -25.39 -13.51 -8.74
C ALA A 253 -25.20 -12.14 -9.41
N GLY A 254 -26.25 -11.32 -9.49
CA GLY A 254 -26.18 -9.96 -10.04
C GLY A 254 -25.27 -9.05 -9.23
N VAL A 255 -25.46 -8.99 -7.92
CA VAL A 255 -24.60 -8.18 -7.02
C VAL A 255 -23.14 -8.64 -7.09
N ARG A 256 -22.87 -9.97 -7.13
CA ARG A 256 -21.53 -10.51 -7.30
C ARG A 256 -20.88 -10.04 -8.60
N LYS A 257 -21.59 -10.08 -9.73
CA LYS A 257 -21.09 -9.61 -11.02
C LYS A 257 -20.68 -8.13 -10.96
N LEU A 258 -21.55 -7.28 -10.44
CA LEU A 258 -21.29 -5.84 -10.29
C LEU A 258 -20.10 -5.57 -9.36
N THR A 259 -19.97 -6.34 -8.27
CA THR A 259 -18.88 -6.23 -7.32
C THR A 259 -17.53 -6.60 -7.97
N ILE A 260 -17.48 -7.74 -8.67
CA ILE A 260 -16.27 -8.19 -9.37
C ILE A 260 -15.89 -7.22 -10.49
N ALA A 261 -16.88 -6.67 -11.22
CA ALA A 261 -16.67 -5.63 -12.21
C ALA A 261 -16.26 -4.27 -11.61
N LYS A 262 -16.39 -4.09 -10.29
CA LYS A 262 -16.13 -2.83 -9.56
C LYS A 262 -17.08 -1.69 -9.96
N GLU A 263 -18.25 -2.04 -10.45
CA GLU A 263 -19.29 -1.09 -10.85
C GLU A 263 -20.15 -0.69 -9.66
N ALA A 264 -20.30 -1.59 -8.68
CA ALA A 264 -21.02 -1.32 -7.45
C ALA A 264 -20.42 -2.06 -6.25
N PHE A 265 -20.72 -1.56 -5.05
CA PHE A 265 -20.11 -2.01 -3.80
C PHE A 265 -21.18 -2.36 -2.76
N PRO A 266 -21.28 -3.64 -2.34
CA PRO A 266 -22.21 -4.07 -1.29
C PRO A 266 -21.91 -3.44 0.06
N ILE A 267 -22.93 -2.91 0.72
CA ILE A 267 -22.83 -2.24 2.03
C ILE A 267 -23.47 -3.10 3.11
N PHE A 268 -22.66 -3.45 4.11
CA PHE A 268 -23.05 -4.12 5.34
C PHE A 268 -22.91 -3.17 6.52
N CYS A 269 -23.53 -3.47 7.65
CA CYS A 269 -23.39 -2.67 8.87
C CYS A 269 -23.33 -3.53 10.12
N GLY A 270 -22.73 -2.96 11.17
CA GLY A 270 -22.60 -3.66 12.44
C GLY A 270 -21.83 -2.88 13.50
N SER A 271 -21.50 -3.57 14.57
CA SER A 271 -20.57 -3.14 15.60
C SER A 271 -19.67 -4.30 15.99
N ALA A 272 -18.44 -4.30 15.47
CA ALA A 272 -17.47 -5.34 15.81
C ALA A 272 -17.17 -5.36 17.32
N PHE A 273 -17.13 -4.19 17.98
CA PHE A 273 -16.90 -4.08 19.42
C PHE A 273 -18.05 -4.69 20.25
N LYS A 274 -19.28 -4.61 19.77
CA LYS A 274 -20.47 -5.18 20.42
C LYS A 274 -20.84 -6.56 19.89
N ASP A 275 -19.96 -7.18 19.11
CA ASP A 275 -20.15 -8.54 18.59
C ASP A 275 -21.38 -8.72 17.68
N LYS A 276 -21.73 -7.68 16.89
CA LYS A 276 -22.94 -7.66 16.06
C LYS A 276 -22.62 -7.37 14.58
N GLY A 277 -23.20 -8.14 13.67
CA GLY A 277 -23.16 -7.90 12.23
C GLY A 277 -21.95 -8.45 11.49
N VAL A 278 -20.95 -9.02 12.17
CA VAL A 278 -19.72 -9.53 11.53
C VAL A 278 -19.97 -10.83 10.75
N GLN A 279 -20.83 -11.74 11.28
CA GLN A 279 -21.12 -13.00 10.59
C GLN A 279 -21.84 -12.79 9.25
N PRO A 280 -22.90 -11.97 9.15
CA PRO A 280 -23.50 -11.65 7.85
C PRO A 280 -22.55 -10.96 6.88
N MET A 281 -21.62 -10.16 7.38
CA MET A 281 -20.55 -9.57 6.54
C MET A 281 -19.61 -10.66 6.01
N LEU A 282 -19.28 -11.69 6.81
CA LEU A 282 -18.50 -12.85 6.34
C LEU A 282 -19.25 -13.67 5.29
N ASP A 283 -20.56 -13.83 5.42
CA ASP A 283 -21.38 -14.43 4.37
C ASP A 283 -21.26 -13.59 3.07
N GLY A 284 -21.30 -12.25 3.21
CA GLY A 284 -21.08 -11.33 2.08
C GLY A 284 -19.68 -11.43 1.45
N VAL A 285 -18.64 -11.68 2.23
CA VAL A 285 -17.28 -11.95 1.70
C VAL A 285 -17.29 -13.15 0.77
N VAL A 286 -17.94 -14.22 1.19
CA VAL A 286 -18.04 -15.47 0.42
C VAL A 286 -18.92 -15.31 -0.81
N ASP A 287 -20.05 -14.60 -0.67
CA ASP A 287 -21.04 -14.46 -1.74
C ASP A 287 -20.62 -13.47 -2.82
N TYR A 288 -20.00 -12.35 -2.47
CA TYR A 288 -19.79 -11.23 -3.40
C TYR A 288 -18.35 -10.98 -3.81
N LEU A 289 -17.34 -11.35 -3.00
CA LEU A 289 -15.96 -11.19 -3.38
C LEU A 289 -15.46 -12.32 -4.29
N PRO A 290 -14.53 -12.03 -5.22
CA PRO A 290 -14.04 -13.03 -6.17
C PRO A 290 -13.23 -14.14 -5.49
N SER A 291 -13.25 -15.30 -6.11
CA SER A 291 -12.27 -16.36 -5.92
C SER A 291 -11.06 -16.13 -6.82
N PRO A 292 -9.93 -16.85 -6.62
CA PRO A 292 -8.81 -16.81 -7.55
C PRO A 292 -9.16 -17.15 -9.01
N GLU A 293 -10.25 -17.89 -9.25
CA GLU A 293 -10.72 -18.27 -10.61
C GLU A 293 -11.53 -17.15 -11.27
N ASP A 294 -12.14 -16.26 -10.50
CA ASP A 294 -12.92 -15.13 -11.02
C ASP A 294 -12.05 -13.96 -11.46
N VAL A 295 -10.79 -13.90 -11.02
CA VAL A 295 -9.85 -12.85 -11.43
C VAL A 295 -9.21 -13.21 -12.77
N PRO A 296 -8.91 -12.21 -13.62
CA PRO A 296 -8.20 -12.45 -14.89
C PRO A 296 -6.87 -13.17 -14.65
N ALA A 297 -6.44 -13.96 -15.65
CA ALA A 297 -5.11 -14.55 -15.66
C ALA A 297 -4.04 -13.50 -15.38
N ILE A 298 -3.07 -13.84 -14.52
CA ILE A 298 -1.98 -12.91 -14.23
C ILE A 298 -1.11 -12.71 -15.47
N LYS A 299 -0.87 -11.46 -15.79
CA LYS A 299 0.00 -11.08 -16.90
C LYS A 299 1.42 -10.85 -16.42
N GLY A 300 2.36 -11.16 -17.29
CA GLY A 300 3.77 -10.88 -17.11
C GLY A 300 4.47 -10.89 -18.46
N TYR A 301 5.77 -10.77 -18.42
CA TYR A 301 6.61 -10.66 -19.61
C TYR A 301 7.70 -11.72 -19.62
N LYS A 302 8.20 -12.02 -20.79
CA LYS A 302 9.39 -12.87 -20.91
C LYS A 302 10.60 -12.12 -20.30
N PRO A 303 11.36 -12.73 -19.41
CA PRO A 303 12.56 -12.10 -18.87
C PRO A 303 13.49 -11.56 -19.95
N GLY A 304 13.83 -10.28 -19.86
CA GLY A 304 14.67 -9.59 -20.84
C GLY A 304 13.97 -9.14 -22.14
N ASP A 305 12.66 -9.38 -22.28
CA ASP A 305 11.88 -8.94 -23.45
C ASP A 305 10.43 -8.59 -23.04
N GLU A 306 10.22 -7.34 -22.66
CA GLU A 306 8.91 -6.83 -22.24
C GLU A 306 7.86 -6.75 -23.39
N SER A 307 8.27 -6.95 -24.63
CA SER A 307 7.34 -6.98 -25.77
C SER A 307 6.56 -8.30 -25.89
N VAL A 308 6.99 -9.35 -25.17
CA VAL A 308 6.36 -10.67 -25.18
C VAL A 308 5.56 -10.85 -23.89
N GLU A 309 4.25 -10.56 -23.96
CA GLU A 309 3.32 -10.84 -22.86
C GLU A 309 3.08 -12.35 -22.71
N ILE A 310 2.96 -12.79 -21.46
CA ILE A 310 2.68 -14.18 -21.07
C ILE A 310 1.55 -14.16 -20.04
N ASP A 311 0.52 -14.98 -20.23
CA ASP A 311 -0.55 -15.18 -19.25
C ASP A 311 -0.31 -16.45 -18.43
N ARG A 312 -0.70 -16.43 -17.15
CA ARG A 312 -0.71 -17.59 -16.27
C ARG A 312 -2.07 -17.72 -15.58
N HIS A 313 -2.63 -18.91 -15.62
CA HIS A 313 -3.91 -19.22 -14.99
C HIS A 313 -3.71 -19.86 -13.59
N PRO A 314 -4.68 -19.68 -12.67
CA PRO A 314 -4.57 -20.21 -11.32
C PRO A 314 -4.82 -21.73 -11.27
N VAL A 315 -4.13 -22.48 -12.13
CA VAL A 315 -4.23 -23.94 -12.21
C VAL A 315 -2.89 -24.60 -11.92
N LYS A 316 -2.94 -25.77 -11.25
CA LYS A 316 -1.74 -26.51 -10.83
C LYS A 316 -0.90 -27.05 -11.98
N SER A 317 -1.51 -27.21 -13.18
CA SER A 317 -0.84 -27.71 -14.37
C SER A 317 -0.02 -26.67 -15.11
N ASP A 318 -0.28 -25.38 -14.88
CA ASP A 318 0.49 -24.30 -15.47
C ASP A 318 1.91 -24.23 -14.85
N PRO A 319 2.88 -23.68 -15.57
CA PRO A 319 4.19 -23.41 -15.02
C PRO A 319 4.11 -22.54 -13.77
N PHE A 320 4.91 -22.86 -12.76
CA PHE A 320 4.91 -22.12 -11.49
C PHE A 320 5.24 -20.65 -11.69
N ALA A 321 4.42 -19.78 -11.11
CA ALA A 321 4.67 -18.34 -11.00
C ALA A 321 4.11 -17.79 -9.69
N ALA A 322 4.92 -17.03 -8.97
CA ALA A 322 4.58 -16.40 -7.70
C ALA A 322 5.22 -15.02 -7.57
N LEU A 323 4.52 -14.11 -6.91
CA LEU A 323 5.01 -12.78 -6.59
C LEU A 323 5.40 -12.70 -5.11
N VAL A 324 6.60 -12.22 -4.84
CA VAL A 324 7.06 -11.91 -3.49
C VAL A 324 6.52 -10.55 -3.09
N PHE A 325 5.60 -10.51 -2.13
CA PHE A 325 4.97 -9.25 -1.73
C PHE A 325 5.43 -8.73 -0.37
N LYS A 326 6.02 -9.60 0.46
CA LYS A 326 6.54 -9.20 1.77
C LYS A 326 7.74 -10.05 2.17
N ILE A 327 8.69 -9.41 2.86
CA ILE A 327 9.80 -10.08 3.55
C ILE A 327 9.73 -9.72 5.03
N SER A 328 10.02 -10.68 5.88
CA SER A 328 10.14 -10.47 7.32
C SER A 328 11.34 -11.25 7.85
N THR A 329 11.94 -10.77 8.92
CA THR A 329 13.08 -11.44 9.58
C THR A 329 12.58 -12.27 10.76
N HIS A 330 12.91 -13.56 10.78
CA HIS A 330 12.56 -14.47 11.86
C HIS A 330 13.82 -14.94 12.61
N PRO A 331 13.80 -14.98 13.97
CA PRO A 331 14.99 -15.32 14.76
C PRO A 331 15.63 -16.69 14.44
N PHE A 332 14.80 -17.70 14.09
CA PHE A 332 15.26 -19.07 13.84
C PHE A 332 15.40 -19.43 12.36
N TYR A 333 14.51 -18.89 11.50
CA TYR A 333 14.46 -19.22 10.07
C TYR A 333 15.20 -18.21 9.21
N GLY A 334 15.61 -17.08 9.77
CA GLY A 334 16.19 -15.97 9.01
C GLY A 334 15.14 -15.26 8.20
N LYS A 335 15.25 -15.27 6.87
CA LYS A 335 14.32 -14.59 5.97
C LYS A 335 13.06 -15.43 5.76
N LEU A 336 11.90 -14.84 6.07
CA LEU A 336 10.57 -15.33 5.70
C LEU A 336 10.11 -14.56 4.47
N VAL A 337 9.82 -15.26 3.38
CA VAL A 337 9.44 -14.69 2.09
C VAL A 337 7.97 -15.01 1.84
N PHE A 338 7.10 -14.01 1.95
CA PHE A 338 5.67 -14.15 1.70
C PHE A 338 5.40 -14.05 0.21
N VAL A 339 4.70 -15.03 -0.32
CA VAL A 339 4.42 -15.17 -1.75
C VAL A 339 2.94 -15.39 -2.03
N ARG A 340 2.43 -14.76 -3.08
CA ARG A 340 1.19 -15.13 -3.73
C ARG A 340 1.52 -16.05 -4.89
N VAL A 341 1.03 -17.28 -4.85
CA VAL A 341 1.18 -18.24 -5.95
C VAL A 341 0.05 -18.03 -6.95
N TYR A 342 0.39 -17.63 -8.17
CA TYR A 342 -0.59 -17.37 -9.23
C TYR A 342 -0.83 -18.59 -10.11
N SER A 343 0.18 -19.42 -10.35
CA SER A 343 0.06 -20.63 -11.19
C SER A 343 0.99 -21.73 -10.73
N GLY A 344 0.69 -22.94 -11.11
CA GLY A 344 1.52 -24.11 -10.83
C GLY A 344 1.51 -24.57 -9.38
N SER A 345 2.49 -25.38 -9.03
CA SER A 345 2.73 -25.84 -7.65
C SER A 345 4.20 -26.14 -7.41
N VAL A 346 4.64 -26.01 -6.16
CA VAL A 346 6.00 -26.34 -5.72
C VAL A 346 5.98 -27.07 -4.38
N VAL A 347 7.03 -27.86 -4.14
CA VAL A 347 7.24 -28.57 -2.87
C VAL A 347 8.56 -28.14 -2.21
N PRO A 348 8.74 -28.35 -0.89
CA PRO A 348 10.00 -28.13 -0.23
C PRO A 348 11.14 -28.91 -0.91
N GLY A 349 12.23 -28.22 -1.23
CA GLY A 349 13.38 -28.78 -1.97
C GLY A 349 13.44 -28.38 -3.44
N ASP A 350 12.36 -27.90 -4.02
CA ASP A 350 12.34 -27.46 -5.41
C ASP A 350 13.23 -26.24 -5.64
N SER A 351 13.75 -26.15 -6.86
CA SER A 351 14.50 -25.00 -7.35
C SER A 351 13.61 -24.15 -8.25
N VAL A 352 13.58 -22.86 -8.01
CA VAL A 352 12.85 -21.84 -8.78
C VAL A 352 13.81 -20.81 -9.31
N LEU A 353 13.38 -20.08 -10.33
CA LEU A 353 14.08 -18.92 -10.85
C LEU A 353 13.48 -17.65 -10.24
N ASP A 354 14.30 -16.83 -9.63
CA ASP A 354 14.01 -15.41 -9.44
C ASP A 354 14.30 -14.72 -10.78
N SER A 355 13.25 -14.45 -11.55
CA SER A 355 13.38 -13.91 -12.89
C SER A 355 13.73 -12.42 -12.90
N THR A 356 13.40 -11.69 -11.83
CA THR A 356 13.74 -10.27 -11.66
C THR A 356 15.24 -10.08 -11.48
N ARG A 357 15.90 -11.02 -10.79
CA ARG A 357 17.35 -10.97 -10.51
C ARG A 357 18.17 -11.98 -11.30
N GLU A 358 17.52 -12.80 -12.12
CA GLU A 358 18.13 -13.87 -12.92
C GLU A 358 18.94 -14.87 -12.07
N LYS A 359 18.43 -15.19 -10.86
CA LYS A 359 19.08 -16.08 -9.92
C LYS A 359 18.23 -17.32 -9.61
N LYS A 360 18.89 -18.47 -9.53
CA LYS A 360 18.26 -19.70 -9.06
C LYS A 360 18.22 -19.72 -7.54
N GLU A 361 17.04 -19.98 -6.99
CA GLU A 361 16.79 -20.09 -5.57
C GLU A 361 16.23 -21.48 -5.24
N ARG A 362 16.41 -21.94 -3.99
CA ARG A 362 15.90 -23.23 -3.53
C ARG A 362 14.98 -23.05 -2.35
N ILE A 363 13.75 -23.57 -2.46
CA ILE A 363 12.75 -23.53 -1.40
C ILE A 363 13.15 -24.56 -0.32
N GLY A 364 13.43 -24.09 0.89
CA GLY A 364 13.79 -24.96 2.01
C GLY A 364 12.56 -25.53 2.70
N LYS A 365 11.64 -24.66 3.13
CA LYS A 365 10.37 -24.99 3.77
C LYS A 365 9.25 -24.10 3.23
N ILE A 366 8.02 -24.61 3.37
CA ILE A 366 6.79 -23.90 3.03
C ILE A 366 5.93 -23.82 4.28
N PHE A 367 5.42 -22.63 4.59
CA PHE A 367 4.50 -22.40 5.70
C PHE A 367 3.21 -21.71 5.24
N GLN A 368 2.13 -22.00 5.91
CA GLN A 368 0.94 -21.17 5.96
C GLN A 368 0.95 -20.44 7.32
N MET A 369 0.91 -19.11 7.27
CA MET A 369 1.03 -18.31 8.49
C MET A 369 -0.31 -18.12 9.20
N HIS A 370 -0.22 -17.97 10.52
CA HIS A 370 -1.27 -17.46 11.36
C HIS A 370 -0.66 -16.40 12.29
N ALA A 371 -0.70 -15.16 11.84
CA ALA A 371 0.05 -14.05 12.41
C ALA A 371 1.54 -14.40 12.54
N ASP A 372 2.04 -14.66 13.74
CA ASP A 372 3.43 -15.03 14.05
C ASP A 372 3.68 -16.55 14.09
N LYS A 373 2.62 -17.38 13.91
CA LYS A 373 2.74 -18.84 14.01
C LYS A 373 2.85 -19.50 12.63
N GLU A 374 3.81 -20.43 12.50
CA GLU A 374 4.08 -21.15 11.26
C GLU A 374 3.40 -22.52 11.25
N ASN A 375 2.57 -22.78 10.24
CA ASN A 375 2.01 -24.09 9.97
C ASN A 375 2.73 -24.73 8.78
N PRO A 376 3.48 -25.82 8.94
CA PRO A 376 4.20 -26.46 7.85
C PRO A 376 3.25 -27.00 6.79
N MET A 377 3.61 -26.78 5.52
CA MET A 377 2.89 -27.26 4.34
C MET A 377 3.80 -28.16 3.51
N ASP A 378 3.24 -29.24 2.97
CA ASP A 378 3.95 -30.17 2.10
C ASP A 378 4.05 -29.66 0.66
N ARG A 379 3.21 -28.69 0.29
CA ARG A 379 3.12 -28.10 -1.05
C ARG A 379 2.55 -26.69 -1.00
N ALA A 380 2.94 -25.86 -1.96
CA ALA A 380 2.29 -24.59 -2.26
C ALA A 380 1.63 -24.68 -3.63
N ASP A 381 0.33 -24.44 -3.69
CA ASP A 381 -0.50 -24.52 -4.89
C ASP A 381 -0.97 -23.14 -5.35
N ALA A 382 -1.25 -23.02 -6.65
CA ALA A 382 -1.84 -21.82 -7.25
C ALA A 382 -3.08 -21.33 -6.49
N GLY A 383 -3.30 -20.02 -6.46
CA GLY A 383 -4.46 -19.38 -5.87
C GLY A 383 -4.32 -19.02 -4.38
N ASN A 384 -3.26 -19.44 -3.70
CA ASN A 384 -3.07 -19.25 -2.26
C ASN A 384 -1.85 -18.39 -1.90
N ILE A 385 -1.76 -18.04 -0.62
CA ILE A 385 -0.67 -17.25 -0.02
C ILE A 385 0.14 -18.15 0.90
N TYR A 386 1.46 -18.16 0.71
CA TYR A 386 2.39 -18.97 1.51
C TYR A 386 3.60 -18.16 1.94
N THR A 387 4.39 -18.75 2.82
CA THR A 387 5.68 -18.22 3.24
C THR A 387 6.77 -19.25 2.94
N PHE A 388 7.77 -18.82 2.18
CA PHE A 388 8.92 -19.65 1.83
C PHE A 388 10.13 -19.31 2.69
N VAL A 389 10.90 -20.34 3.02
CA VAL A 389 12.16 -20.24 3.78
C VAL A 389 13.29 -20.87 3.00
N GLY A 390 14.48 -20.31 3.13
CA GLY A 390 15.69 -20.81 2.46
C GLY A 390 16.12 -19.98 1.25
N LEU A 391 15.29 -19.06 0.79
CA LEU A 391 15.61 -18.11 -0.27
C LEU A 391 16.57 -17.02 0.24
N LYS A 392 17.65 -16.74 -0.48
CA LYS A 392 18.74 -15.88 0.02
C LYS A 392 18.73 -14.48 -0.59
N ASN A 393 18.55 -14.40 -1.90
CA ASN A 393 18.76 -13.16 -2.65
C ASN A 393 17.45 -12.46 -3.07
N VAL A 394 16.32 -12.96 -2.59
CA VAL A 394 14.99 -12.48 -2.97
C VAL A 394 14.62 -11.22 -2.18
N THR A 395 13.98 -10.27 -2.82
CA THR A 395 13.42 -9.05 -2.21
C THR A 395 11.93 -8.88 -2.53
N THR A 396 11.28 -7.93 -1.85
CA THR A 396 9.89 -7.57 -2.13
C THR A 396 9.74 -7.06 -3.57
N GLY A 397 8.77 -7.61 -4.30
CA GLY A 397 8.52 -7.31 -5.71
C GLY A 397 9.14 -8.31 -6.69
N ASP A 398 10.02 -9.20 -6.24
CA ASP A 398 10.63 -10.20 -7.11
C ASP A 398 9.62 -11.27 -7.55
N THR A 399 9.82 -11.80 -8.75
CA THR A 399 9.02 -12.90 -9.31
C THR A 399 9.77 -14.22 -9.18
N LEU A 400 9.14 -15.19 -8.56
CA LEU A 400 9.62 -16.58 -8.51
C LEU A 400 8.85 -17.41 -9.55
N CYS A 401 9.55 -18.10 -10.43
CA CYS A 401 8.91 -18.87 -11.51
C CYS A 401 9.62 -20.19 -11.82
N ALA A 402 8.98 -20.97 -12.68
CA ALA A 402 9.57 -22.20 -13.23
C ALA A 402 10.84 -21.86 -14.04
N ILE A 403 11.88 -22.70 -13.91
CA ILE A 403 13.17 -22.46 -14.58
C ILE A 403 13.04 -22.67 -16.10
N ASP A 404 12.22 -23.63 -16.51
CA ASP A 404 12.09 -24.04 -17.92
C ASP A 404 11.10 -23.18 -18.72
N ASP A 405 10.23 -22.44 -18.03
CA ASP A 405 9.25 -21.53 -18.64
C ASP A 405 9.15 -20.24 -17.81
N PRO A 406 10.16 -19.36 -17.90
CA PRO A 406 10.26 -18.21 -17.04
C PRO A 406 9.31 -17.08 -17.45
N ILE A 407 8.79 -16.39 -16.43
CA ILE A 407 7.96 -15.18 -16.52
C ILE A 407 8.44 -14.15 -15.51
N THR A 408 8.34 -12.87 -15.84
CA THR A 408 8.48 -11.76 -14.88
C THR A 408 7.14 -11.05 -14.78
N LEU A 409 6.58 -11.01 -13.58
CA LEU A 409 5.33 -10.30 -13.30
C LEU A 409 5.60 -8.80 -13.16
N ASP A 410 4.57 -7.98 -13.35
CA ASP A 410 4.67 -6.54 -13.16
C ASP A 410 5.21 -6.20 -11.76
N SER A 411 6.24 -5.37 -11.74
CA SER A 411 6.88 -4.91 -10.51
C SER A 411 5.96 -3.98 -9.72
N MET A 412 6.13 -3.99 -8.40
CA MET A 412 5.52 -3.00 -7.52
C MET A 412 6.36 -1.73 -7.51
N THR A 413 5.71 -0.57 -7.63
CA THR A 413 6.34 0.73 -7.48
C THR A 413 6.05 1.28 -6.10
N PHE A 414 7.07 1.70 -5.38
CA PHE A 414 6.93 2.29 -4.06
C PHE A 414 7.29 3.78 -4.09
N PRO A 415 6.63 4.61 -3.26
CA PRO A 415 6.97 6.01 -3.17
C PRO A 415 8.35 6.20 -2.54
N ASP A 416 9.02 7.27 -2.94
CA ASP A 416 10.30 7.64 -2.36
C ASP A 416 10.13 8.24 -0.96
N PRO A 417 11.11 8.05 -0.06
CA PRO A 417 11.11 8.66 1.26
C PRO A 417 11.00 10.19 1.21
N VAL A 418 10.31 10.77 2.19
CA VAL A 418 10.07 12.21 2.29
C VAL A 418 10.74 12.89 3.48
N ILE A 419 11.12 12.12 4.50
CA ILE A 419 11.90 12.61 5.65
C ILE A 419 13.17 11.78 5.85
N GLN A 420 14.15 12.38 6.50
CA GLN A 420 15.39 11.69 6.88
C GLN A 420 15.83 12.08 8.28
N VAL A 421 16.54 11.18 8.94
CA VAL A 421 17.07 11.34 10.29
C VAL A 421 18.48 10.78 10.36
N ALA A 422 19.39 11.50 10.98
CA ALA A 422 20.71 10.98 11.29
C ALA A 422 20.64 10.04 12.49
N VAL A 423 21.29 8.89 12.40
CA VAL A 423 21.42 7.92 13.50
C VAL A 423 22.89 7.65 13.79
N GLU A 424 23.24 7.72 15.07
CA GLU A 424 24.62 7.51 15.53
C GLU A 424 24.66 6.41 16.59
N PRO A 425 25.50 5.37 16.41
CA PRO A 425 25.65 4.33 17.41
C PRO A 425 26.28 4.89 18.68
N LYS A 426 25.79 4.49 19.86
CA LYS A 426 26.37 4.95 21.14
C LYS A 426 27.76 4.40 21.41
N THR A 427 28.05 3.21 20.88
CA THR A 427 29.34 2.54 21.06
C THR A 427 29.87 1.96 19.75
N LYS A 428 31.18 1.69 19.69
CA LYS A 428 31.78 1.01 18.53
C LYS A 428 31.21 -0.40 18.29
N ALA A 429 30.83 -1.11 19.34
CA ALA A 429 30.19 -2.41 19.23
C ALA A 429 28.78 -2.31 18.63
N ASP A 430 28.09 -1.21 18.84
CA ASP A 430 26.78 -0.95 18.24
C ASP A 430 26.87 -0.59 16.75
N GLN A 431 28.02 -0.09 16.27
CA GLN A 431 28.19 0.32 14.88
C GLN A 431 28.04 -0.86 13.91
N GLU A 432 28.71 -1.99 14.17
CA GLU A 432 28.60 -3.20 13.32
C GLU A 432 27.19 -3.77 13.37
N LYS A 433 26.61 -3.86 14.58
CA LYS A 433 25.23 -4.33 14.78
C LYS A 433 24.20 -3.42 14.09
N MET A 434 24.42 -2.11 14.12
CA MET A 434 23.55 -1.12 13.49
C MET A 434 23.55 -1.32 11.97
N GLY A 435 24.69 -1.52 11.32
CA GLY A 435 24.76 -1.82 9.89
C GLY A 435 23.96 -3.06 9.51
N ILE A 436 24.11 -4.15 10.29
CA ILE A 436 23.36 -5.40 10.07
C ILE A 436 21.85 -5.18 10.29
N ALA A 437 21.47 -4.47 11.35
CA ALA A 437 20.07 -4.18 11.65
C ALA A 437 19.40 -3.34 10.56
N LEU A 438 20.06 -2.25 10.16
CA LEU A 438 19.56 -1.36 9.10
C LEU A 438 19.42 -2.06 7.75
N SER A 439 20.40 -2.90 7.39
CA SER A 439 20.32 -3.70 6.16
C SER A 439 19.11 -4.64 6.16
N LYS A 440 18.85 -5.34 7.27
CA LYS A 440 17.69 -6.23 7.39
C LYS A 440 16.36 -5.47 7.37
N LEU A 441 16.29 -4.32 8.05
CA LEU A 441 15.08 -3.48 8.06
C LEU A 441 14.79 -2.89 6.68
N ALA A 442 15.83 -2.52 5.93
CA ALA A 442 15.69 -2.06 4.53
C ALA A 442 15.26 -3.19 3.57
N GLU A 443 15.61 -4.45 3.86
CA GLU A 443 15.08 -5.58 3.09
C GLU A 443 13.58 -5.84 3.35
N GLU A 444 13.09 -5.50 4.55
CA GLU A 444 11.68 -5.67 4.93
C GLU A 444 10.78 -4.57 4.35
N ASP A 445 11.27 -3.32 4.33
CA ASP A 445 10.50 -2.15 3.91
C ASP A 445 11.19 -1.42 2.75
N PRO A 446 10.66 -1.51 1.53
CA PRO A 446 11.25 -0.88 0.35
C PRO A 446 11.19 0.65 0.37
N THR A 447 10.35 1.27 1.21
CA THR A 447 10.31 2.74 1.40
C THR A 447 11.31 3.24 2.42
N PHE A 448 11.96 2.33 3.14
CA PHE A 448 13.01 2.66 4.08
C PHE A 448 14.39 2.61 3.42
N GLN A 449 15.11 3.72 3.43
CA GLN A 449 16.42 3.85 2.81
C GLN A 449 17.48 4.20 3.83
N VAL A 450 18.68 3.68 3.61
CA VAL A 450 19.84 3.93 4.46
C VAL A 450 20.98 4.47 3.57
N THR A 451 21.45 5.65 3.89
CA THR A 451 22.56 6.30 3.18
C THR A 451 23.62 6.76 4.18
N THR A 452 24.84 6.95 3.70
CA THR A 452 25.91 7.56 4.49
C THR A 452 26.21 8.91 3.88
N ASP A 453 26.14 9.95 4.66
CA ASP A 453 26.55 11.29 4.25
C ASP A 453 28.09 11.29 4.08
N GLU A 454 28.54 11.57 2.88
CA GLU A 454 29.98 11.54 2.52
C GLU A 454 30.77 12.65 3.22
N GLU A 455 30.14 13.80 3.54
CA GLU A 455 30.82 14.92 4.18
C GLU A 455 30.92 14.74 5.69
N SER A 456 29.82 14.37 6.36
CA SER A 456 29.81 14.21 7.81
C SER A 456 30.16 12.80 8.28
N GLY A 457 30.08 11.80 7.39
CA GLY A 457 30.23 10.39 7.72
C GLY A 457 29.07 9.82 8.55
N GLN A 458 27.97 10.57 8.70
CA GLN A 458 26.80 10.16 9.46
C GLN A 458 25.95 9.15 8.67
N THR A 459 25.36 8.20 9.37
CA THR A 459 24.35 7.32 8.79
C THR A 459 22.99 8.02 8.82
N LEU A 460 22.41 8.20 7.64
CA LEU A 460 21.07 8.77 7.46
C LEU A 460 20.08 7.64 7.18
N ILE A 461 18.96 7.66 7.86
CA ILE A 461 17.82 6.82 7.58
C ILE A 461 16.69 7.69 7.04
N ALA A 462 16.06 7.25 5.96
CA ALA A 462 14.97 7.97 5.31
C ALA A 462 13.71 7.11 5.21
N GLY A 463 12.54 7.74 5.31
CA GLY A 463 11.25 7.06 5.31
C GLY A 463 10.09 7.99 4.95
N MET A 464 8.87 7.44 5.00
CA MET A 464 7.62 8.12 4.65
C MET A 464 7.10 9.07 5.73
N GLY A 465 7.50 8.86 7.00
CA GLY A 465 7.04 9.69 8.10
C GLY A 465 7.82 9.47 9.39
N GLU A 466 7.61 10.37 10.36
CA GLU A 466 8.29 10.32 11.66
C GLU A 466 7.99 9.03 12.41
N LEU A 467 6.74 8.57 12.37
CA LEU A 467 6.31 7.36 13.06
C LEU A 467 7.04 6.12 12.52
N GLN A 468 7.20 5.99 11.20
CA GLN A 468 7.95 4.89 10.60
C GLN A 468 9.40 4.86 11.09
N LEU A 469 10.10 6.01 11.08
CA LEU A 469 11.49 6.09 11.51
C LEU A 469 11.64 5.84 13.02
N ASP A 470 10.72 6.33 13.85
CA ASP A 470 10.70 6.04 15.29
C ASP A 470 10.54 4.55 15.59
N ILE A 471 9.66 3.87 14.85
CA ILE A 471 9.45 2.42 14.97
C ILE A 471 10.71 1.67 14.55
N ILE A 472 11.36 2.06 13.48
CA ILE A 472 12.62 1.44 13.02
C ILE A 472 13.72 1.59 14.07
N VAL A 473 13.88 2.78 14.66
CA VAL A 473 14.85 3.01 15.75
C VAL A 473 14.52 2.17 16.99
N ASP A 474 13.25 2.06 17.34
CA ASP A 474 12.81 1.24 18.46
C ASP A 474 13.00 -0.27 18.17
N ARG A 475 12.76 -0.73 16.94
CA ARG A 475 13.07 -2.10 16.51
C ARG A 475 14.57 -2.41 16.59
N MET A 476 15.42 -1.48 16.17
CA MET A 476 16.88 -1.65 16.33
C MET A 476 17.25 -1.89 17.80
N ARG A 477 16.63 -1.16 18.74
CA ARG A 477 16.85 -1.33 20.16
C ARG A 477 16.32 -2.66 20.68
N ARG A 478 15.06 -3.01 20.38
CA ARG A 478 14.37 -4.19 20.95
C ARG A 478 14.82 -5.50 20.33
N GLU A 479 14.88 -5.55 19.01
CA GLU A 479 15.14 -6.80 18.26
C GLU A 479 16.65 -7.05 18.09
N PHE A 480 17.41 -6.00 17.75
CA PHE A 480 18.85 -6.13 17.43
C PHE A 480 19.78 -5.74 18.56
N LYS A 481 19.24 -5.22 19.68
CA LYS A 481 20.02 -4.76 20.84
C LYS A 481 21.08 -3.70 20.46
N VAL A 482 20.68 -2.76 19.61
CA VAL A 482 21.49 -1.61 19.16
C VAL A 482 21.01 -0.35 19.83
N GLU A 483 21.91 0.32 20.56
CA GLU A 483 21.66 1.63 21.13
C GLU A 483 22.21 2.70 20.18
N CYS A 484 21.34 3.64 19.75
CA CYS A 484 21.71 4.78 18.91
C CYS A 484 21.11 6.07 19.41
N ASN A 485 21.74 7.20 19.06
CA ASN A 485 21.19 8.53 19.17
C ASN A 485 20.50 8.87 17.85
N GLN A 486 19.39 9.58 17.94
CA GLN A 486 18.59 10.03 16.79
C GLN A 486 18.66 11.55 16.71
N GLY A 487 18.96 12.07 15.53
CA GLY A 487 18.92 13.50 15.23
C GLY A 487 17.49 14.02 15.08
N LYS A 488 17.35 15.30 14.77
CA LYS A 488 16.05 15.87 14.42
C LYS A 488 15.65 15.48 13.01
N PRO A 489 14.36 15.22 12.73
CA PRO A 489 13.89 14.99 11.39
C PRO A 489 14.22 16.17 10.44
N GLN A 490 14.60 15.84 9.24
CA GLN A 490 14.85 16.80 8.17
C GLN A 490 14.05 16.42 6.92
N VAL A 491 13.72 17.42 6.13
CA VAL A 491 13.00 17.20 4.86
C VAL A 491 13.97 16.64 3.82
N ALA A 492 13.55 15.62 3.10
CA ALA A 492 14.25 15.13 1.95
C ALA A 492 13.95 16.01 0.73
N TYR A 493 14.71 17.10 0.59
CA TYR A 493 14.63 17.97 -0.57
C TYR A 493 15.11 17.25 -1.82
N ARG A 494 14.65 17.71 -2.99
CA ARG A 494 15.10 17.27 -4.31
C ARG A 494 15.45 18.46 -5.16
N GLU A 495 16.08 18.19 -6.29
CA GLU A 495 16.35 19.21 -7.31
C GLU A 495 15.70 18.80 -8.63
N THR A 496 15.39 19.75 -9.49
CA THR A 496 14.96 19.48 -10.87
C THR A 496 15.43 20.59 -11.80
N ILE A 497 15.33 20.34 -13.10
CA ILE A 497 15.65 21.32 -14.14
C ILE A 497 14.37 21.90 -14.73
N ARG A 498 14.39 23.19 -15.11
CA ARG A 498 13.23 23.88 -15.68
C ARG A 498 13.39 24.25 -17.15
N LYS A 499 14.61 24.10 -17.69
CA LYS A 499 14.91 24.46 -19.07
C LYS A 499 15.66 23.33 -19.76
N ALA A 500 15.26 23.04 -21.00
CA ALA A 500 16.00 22.11 -21.85
C ALA A 500 17.39 22.67 -22.21
N VAL A 501 18.39 21.81 -22.21
CA VAL A 501 19.75 22.05 -22.71
C VAL A 501 20.01 21.05 -23.84
N MET A 502 20.12 21.59 -25.04
CA MET A 502 20.34 20.80 -26.25
C MET A 502 21.82 20.81 -26.65
N ASP A 503 22.23 19.73 -27.27
CA ASP A 503 23.56 19.56 -27.87
C ASP A 503 24.72 19.82 -26.89
N GLN A 504 24.56 19.45 -25.62
CA GLN A 504 25.64 19.49 -24.64
C GLN A 504 26.66 18.40 -24.95
N GLY A 505 27.85 18.83 -25.32
CA GLY A 505 28.96 17.92 -25.57
C GLY A 505 29.93 17.84 -24.40
N TYR A 506 30.49 16.66 -24.15
CA TYR A 506 31.61 16.46 -23.25
C TYR A 506 32.61 15.48 -23.86
N THR A 507 33.92 15.80 -23.71
CA THR A 507 35.01 14.94 -24.19
C THR A 507 35.92 14.58 -23.03
N HIS A 508 35.89 13.31 -22.63
CA HIS A 508 36.87 12.77 -21.71
C HIS A 508 38.12 12.31 -22.46
N LYS A 509 39.27 12.94 -22.19
CA LYS A 509 40.54 12.53 -22.77
C LYS A 509 41.61 12.59 -21.68
N LYS A 510 42.21 11.43 -21.37
CA LYS A 510 43.31 11.34 -20.40
C LYS A 510 44.42 10.47 -20.99
N GLN A 511 45.64 11.02 -21.06
CA GLN A 511 46.85 10.29 -21.47
C GLN A 511 47.83 10.33 -20.32
N THR A 512 48.09 9.22 -19.69
CA THR A 512 49.09 9.06 -18.63
C THR A 512 49.88 7.80 -18.93
N GLY A 513 51.00 7.89 -19.60
CA GLY A 513 52.07 6.87 -19.68
C GLY A 513 51.72 5.38 -19.91
N GLY A 514 50.52 5.07 -20.43
CA GLY A 514 49.96 3.73 -20.68
C GLY A 514 48.81 3.81 -21.64
N SER A 515 47.81 2.87 -21.56
CA SER A 515 46.56 2.95 -22.34
C SER A 515 45.82 4.24 -21.98
N GLY A 516 45.50 5.09 -22.97
CA GLY A 516 44.73 6.31 -22.79
C GLY A 516 43.28 6.05 -22.40
N GLN A 517 42.56 7.10 -22.02
CA GLN A 517 41.11 7.06 -21.85
C GLN A 517 40.48 8.08 -22.82
N PHE A 518 39.48 7.62 -23.58
CA PHE A 518 38.79 8.49 -24.52
C PHE A 518 37.28 8.16 -24.55
N ALA A 519 36.43 9.15 -24.37
CA ALA A 519 35.00 9.09 -24.62
C ALA A 519 34.48 10.48 -24.97
N LYS A 520 33.69 10.59 -26.04
CA LYS A 520 32.99 11.82 -26.38
C LYS A 520 31.52 11.52 -26.49
N VAL A 521 30.69 12.33 -25.82
CA VAL A 521 29.23 12.25 -25.85
C VAL A 521 28.64 13.60 -26.23
N LEU A 522 27.51 13.55 -26.93
CA LEU A 522 26.64 14.70 -27.21
C LEU A 522 25.22 14.32 -26.72
N MET A 523 24.68 15.13 -25.83
CA MET A 523 23.44 14.79 -25.15
C MET A 523 22.49 15.98 -25.04
N ASN A 524 21.21 15.70 -24.99
CA ASN A 524 20.15 16.63 -24.66
C ASN A 524 19.60 16.29 -23.28
N PHE A 525 19.30 17.32 -22.49
CA PHE A 525 18.68 17.19 -21.18
C PHE A 525 17.41 18.06 -21.16
N GLU A 526 16.27 17.45 -20.90
CA GLU A 526 14.96 18.10 -20.94
C GLU A 526 14.19 17.84 -19.64
N PRO A 527 13.39 18.83 -19.18
CA PRO A 527 12.47 18.58 -18.06
C PRO A 527 11.51 17.44 -18.42
N LEU A 528 11.30 16.51 -17.48
CA LEU A 528 10.34 15.41 -17.57
C LEU A 528 9.17 15.70 -16.63
N ASP A 529 7.95 15.44 -17.08
CA ASP A 529 6.79 15.50 -16.21
C ASP A 529 6.80 14.31 -15.24
N THR A 530 6.80 14.60 -13.95
CA THR A 530 6.88 13.60 -12.89
C THR A 530 5.51 13.15 -12.38
N THR A 531 4.41 13.66 -12.93
CA THR A 531 3.03 13.33 -12.49
C THR A 531 2.68 11.85 -12.68
N GLU A 532 3.34 11.16 -13.61
CA GLU A 532 3.20 9.72 -13.83
C GLU A 532 4.17 8.85 -12.99
N GLY A 533 4.90 9.45 -12.04
CA GLY A 533 5.85 8.74 -11.18
C GLY A 533 7.21 8.45 -11.81
N LYS A 534 7.44 8.85 -13.07
CA LYS A 534 8.77 8.72 -13.70
C LYS A 534 9.67 9.87 -13.26
N THR A 535 10.75 9.53 -12.59
CA THR A 535 11.75 10.52 -12.14
C THR A 535 12.90 10.73 -13.12
N PHE A 536 13.12 9.77 -14.02
CA PHE A 536 14.17 9.78 -15.03
C PHE A 536 13.75 9.00 -16.28
N GLU A 537 14.15 9.50 -17.46
CA GLU A 537 14.01 8.80 -18.74
C GLU A 537 15.31 8.92 -19.54
N PHE A 538 15.76 7.79 -20.10
CA PHE A 538 16.94 7.77 -20.96
C PHE A 538 16.57 7.31 -22.37
N GLU A 539 17.02 8.03 -23.39
CA GLU A 539 16.75 7.75 -24.79
C GLU A 539 18.04 7.70 -25.59
N ASN A 540 18.22 6.64 -26.39
CA ASN A 540 19.35 6.51 -27.30
C ASN A 540 18.91 6.85 -28.74
N LYS A 541 19.49 7.91 -29.29
CA LYS A 541 19.33 8.35 -30.71
C LYS A 541 20.62 8.31 -31.50
N VAL A 542 21.67 7.64 -31.02
CA VAL A 542 22.93 7.53 -31.72
C VAL A 542 22.73 6.70 -32.99
N THR A 543 23.17 7.23 -34.13
CA THR A 543 23.14 6.57 -35.44
C THR A 543 24.56 6.41 -36.00
N GLY A 544 24.77 5.53 -36.99
CA GLY A 544 26.01 5.39 -37.69
C GLY A 544 27.15 4.67 -36.95
N GLY A 545 26.88 4.07 -35.77
CA GLY A 545 27.87 3.30 -35.01
C GLY A 545 28.98 4.17 -34.36
N HIS A 546 28.72 5.45 -34.15
CA HIS A 546 29.70 6.38 -33.56
C HIS A 546 30.02 6.04 -32.09
N ILE A 547 29.07 5.42 -31.37
CA ILE A 547 29.25 4.82 -30.05
C ILE A 547 28.75 3.36 -30.14
N SER A 548 29.54 2.41 -29.62
CA SER A 548 29.14 1.01 -29.54
C SER A 548 27.98 0.83 -28.55
N ALA A 549 27.08 -0.11 -28.80
CA ALA A 549 25.92 -0.38 -27.95
C ALA A 549 26.31 -0.71 -26.50
N GLU A 550 27.47 -1.34 -26.29
CA GLU A 550 28.02 -1.66 -24.96
C GLU A 550 28.30 -0.43 -24.09
N PHE A 551 28.48 0.76 -24.67
CA PHE A 551 28.80 2.00 -23.93
C PHE A 551 27.53 2.82 -23.61
N ILE A 552 26.37 2.49 -24.15
CA ILE A 552 25.13 3.24 -23.92
C ILE A 552 24.66 3.09 -22.46
N GLY A 553 24.66 1.87 -21.93
CA GLY A 553 24.34 1.63 -20.51
C GLY A 553 25.28 2.36 -19.54
N PRO A 554 26.62 2.31 -19.73
CA PRO A 554 27.55 3.12 -18.95
C PRO A 554 27.30 4.64 -19.00
N ILE A 555 26.89 5.21 -20.15
CA ILE A 555 26.54 6.64 -20.23
C ILE A 555 25.32 6.93 -19.34
N GLU A 556 24.28 6.12 -19.44
CA GLU A 556 23.09 6.24 -18.58
C GLU A 556 23.44 6.15 -17.09
N ALA A 557 24.22 5.15 -16.70
CA ALA A 557 24.68 4.99 -15.32
C ALA A 557 25.47 6.21 -14.83
N GLY A 558 26.30 6.82 -15.68
CA GLY A 558 27.03 8.02 -15.35
C GLY A 558 26.14 9.24 -15.13
N VAL A 559 25.09 9.41 -15.93
CA VAL A 559 24.09 10.47 -15.74
C VAL A 559 23.34 10.28 -14.43
N LYS A 560 22.86 9.06 -14.13
CA LYS A 560 22.15 8.75 -12.87
C LYS A 560 23.03 9.07 -11.65
N GLU A 561 24.28 8.65 -11.64
CA GLU A 561 25.22 8.95 -10.56
C GLU A 561 25.44 10.46 -10.37
N ALA A 562 25.49 11.21 -11.47
CA ALA A 562 25.61 12.67 -11.41
C ALA A 562 24.35 13.33 -10.86
N MET A 563 23.16 12.78 -11.18
CA MET A 563 21.89 13.26 -10.65
C MET A 563 21.79 13.05 -9.13
N GLU A 564 22.32 11.95 -8.60
CA GLU A 564 22.33 11.70 -7.15
C GLU A 564 23.14 12.73 -6.37
N SER A 565 24.17 13.31 -6.99
CA SER A 565 25.04 14.31 -6.36
C SER A 565 24.45 15.73 -6.30
N GLY A 566 23.30 15.97 -6.94
CA GLY A 566 22.68 17.29 -7.00
C GLY A 566 23.46 18.34 -7.83
N VAL A 567 22.91 19.54 -7.89
CA VAL A 567 23.46 20.67 -8.68
C VAL A 567 23.58 21.94 -7.85
N LEU A 568 22.54 22.27 -7.03
CA LEU A 568 22.45 23.51 -6.25
C LEU A 568 22.93 23.31 -4.81
N ALA A 569 22.45 22.29 -4.17
CA ALA A 569 22.62 22.04 -2.75
C ALA A 569 22.95 20.56 -2.42
N GLY A 570 23.25 19.76 -3.43
CA GLY A 570 23.60 18.35 -3.24
C GLY A 570 22.42 17.41 -3.08
N PHE A 571 21.18 17.86 -3.36
CA PHE A 571 20.00 17.00 -3.29
C PHE A 571 19.81 16.23 -4.61
N PRO A 572 19.28 14.99 -4.56
CA PRO A 572 19.05 14.20 -5.76
C PRO A 572 18.20 14.94 -6.80
N VAL A 573 18.66 14.93 -8.06
CA VAL A 573 17.94 15.54 -9.18
C VAL A 573 16.90 14.57 -9.72
N VAL A 574 15.67 15.04 -9.94
CA VAL A 574 14.54 14.27 -10.49
C VAL A 574 13.90 14.99 -11.66
N GLY A 575 13.08 14.28 -12.44
CA GLY A 575 12.33 14.88 -13.55
C GLY A 575 13.23 15.28 -14.72
N VAL A 576 14.16 14.41 -15.12
CA VAL A 576 15.08 14.65 -16.23
C VAL A 576 14.90 13.58 -17.30
N LYS A 577 14.71 14.01 -18.54
CA LYS A 577 14.89 13.19 -19.72
C LYS A 577 16.27 13.47 -20.32
N ALA A 578 17.09 12.42 -20.41
CA ALA A 578 18.42 12.48 -21.02
C ALA A 578 18.41 11.72 -22.35
N THR A 579 18.78 12.38 -23.44
CA THR A 579 18.87 11.77 -24.76
C THR A 579 20.31 11.83 -25.26
N VAL A 580 20.93 10.69 -25.51
CA VAL A 580 22.23 10.67 -26.18
C VAL A 580 21.98 10.72 -27.69
N THR A 581 22.53 11.76 -28.35
CA THR A 581 22.26 12.04 -29.76
C THR A 581 23.45 11.65 -30.66
N ASP A 582 24.69 11.82 -30.19
CA ASP A 582 25.90 11.50 -30.92
C ASP A 582 27.11 11.33 -29.97
N GLY A 583 28.24 10.97 -30.51
CA GLY A 583 29.49 10.88 -29.77
C GLY A 583 30.64 10.34 -30.61
N GLN A 584 31.72 9.97 -29.95
CA GLN A 584 32.88 9.37 -30.62
C GLN A 584 33.57 8.41 -29.67
N MET A 585 33.92 7.24 -30.17
CA MET A 585 34.79 6.28 -29.49
C MET A 585 36.16 6.19 -30.16
N HIS A 586 37.16 5.73 -29.43
CA HIS A 586 38.47 5.40 -29.92
C HIS A 586 38.69 3.88 -29.84
N PRO A 587 39.20 3.23 -30.90
CA PRO A 587 39.27 1.76 -30.97
C PRO A 587 40.08 1.09 -29.84
N VAL A 588 41.01 1.81 -29.20
CA VAL A 588 41.89 1.27 -28.15
C VAL A 588 41.67 1.92 -26.78
N ASP A 589 41.34 3.22 -26.75
CA ASP A 589 41.32 4.01 -25.50
C ASP A 589 39.90 4.22 -24.94
N SER A 590 38.88 3.72 -25.62
CA SER A 590 37.48 3.76 -25.09
C SER A 590 37.21 2.60 -24.18
N SER A 591 36.49 2.88 -23.09
CA SER A 591 36.05 1.90 -22.07
C SER A 591 34.74 2.32 -21.47
N GLU A 592 34.03 1.37 -20.85
CA GLU A 592 32.79 1.63 -20.09
C GLU A 592 32.97 2.72 -19.05
N MET A 593 34.09 2.68 -18.29
CA MET A 593 34.42 3.69 -17.28
C MET A 593 34.62 5.09 -17.89
N ALA A 594 35.22 5.19 -19.07
CA ALA A 594 35.41 6.46 -19.76
C ALA A 594 34.08 7.07 -20.22
N PHE A 595 33.16 6.23 -20.74
CA PHE A 595 31.84 6.67 -21.15
C PHE A 595 30.92 6.96 -19.95
N LYS A 596 31.00 6.18 -18.86
CA LYS A 596 30.32 6.50 -17.59
C LYS A 596 30.74 7.87 -17.06
N HIS A 597 32.03 8.14 -17.01
CA HIS A 597 32.56 9.44 -16.62
C HIS A 597 32.12 10.55 -17.57
N ALA A 598 32.13 10.30 -18.89
CA ALA A 598 31.69 11.29 -19.87
C ALA A 598 30.18 11.64 -19.71
N GLY A 599 29.31 10.66 -19.47
CA GLY A 599 27.90 10.87 -19.17
C GLY A 599 27.71 11.72 -17.90
N SER A 600 28.39 11.36 -16.82
CA SER A 600 28.37 12.10 -15.55
C SER A 600 28.77 13.56 -15.72
N MET A 601 29.91 13.83 -16.36
CA MET A 601 30.40 15.18 -16.56
C MET A 601 29.55 15.99 -17.54
N CYS A 602 29.00 15.34 -18.57
CA CYS A 602 28.11 15.99 -19.52
C CYS A 602 26.84 16.54 -18.80
N PHE A 603 26.25 15.77 -17.89
CA PHE A 603 25.16 16.24 -17.08
C PHE A 603 25.57 17.36 -16.11
N LYS A 604 26.69 17.21 -15.39
CA LYS A 604 27.22 18.22 -14.46
C LYS A 604 27.47 19.58 -15.13
N GLU A 605 27.85 19.60 -16.41
CA GLU A 605 28.02 20.84 -17.18
C GLU A 605 26.72 21.40 -17.76
N ALA A 606 25.73 20.52 -18.05
CA ALA A 606 24.43 20.92 -18.57
C ALA A 606 23.52 21.48 -17.48
N ALA A 607 23.47 20.81 -16.33
CA ALA A 607 22.47 21.06 -15.29
C ALA A 607 22.45 22.50 -14.75
N PRO A 608 23.59 23.19 -14.53
CA PRO A 608 23.59 24.63 -14.15
C PRO A 608 22.95 25.54 -15.20
N LYS A 609 23.01 25.18 -16.50
CA LYS A 609 22.41 25.93 -17.62
C LYS A 609 20.92 25.69 -17.76
N ALA A 610 20.43 24.60 -17.16
CA ALA A 610 19.05 24.13 -17.24
C ALA A 610 18.10 24.81 -16.22
N LYS A 611 18.53 25.89 -15.55
CA LYS A 611 17.77 26.55 -14.46
C LYS A 611 17.34 25.56 -13.39
N PRO A 612 18.27 24.97 -12.64
CA PRO A 612 17.94 24.04 -11.57
C PRO A 612 17.20 24.76 -10.44
N VAL A 613 16.26 24.06 -9.81
CA VAL A 613 15.44 24.54 -8.67
C VAL A 613 15.35 23.44 -7.61
N ILE A 614 15.15 23.83 -6.34
CA ILE A 614 14.91 22.91 -5.23
C ILE A 614 13.42 22.61 -5.16
N LEU A 615 13.08 21.35 -4.92
CA LEU A 615 11.74 20.85 -4.68
C LEU A 615 11.60 20.44 -3.21
N GLU A 616 10.44 20.72 -2.64
CA GLU A 616 10.05 20.29 -1.30
C GLU A 616 8.79 19.43 -1.35
N PRO A 617 8.64 18.44 -0.45
CA PRO A 617 7.43 17.64 -0.34
C PRO A 617 6.29 18.49 0.22
N ILE A 618 5.15 18.45 -0.47
CA ILE A 618 3.90 19.08 -0.07
C ILE A 618 2.97 18.01 0.50
N MET A 619 2.42 18.28 1.67
CA MET A 619 1.49 17.40 2.35
C MET A 619 0.06 17.86 2.11
N LYS A 620 -0.84 16.94 1.78
CA LYS A 620 -2.28 17.15 1.89
C LYS A 620 -2.65 16.99 3.36
N VAL A 621 -3.12 18.05 3.97
CA VAL A 621 -3.46 18.14 5.39
C VAL A 621 -4.95 18.34 5.52
N GLU A 622 -5.63 17.47 6.26
CA GLU A 622 -7.01 17.69 6.70
C GLU A 622 -7.01 17.95 8.20
N VAL A 623 -7.64 19.06 8.60
CA VAL A 623 -7.84 19.39 10.02
C VAL A 623 -9.33 19.38 10.33
N ARG A 624 -9.72 18.62 11.34
CA ARG A 624 -11.08 18.57 11.89
C ARG A 624 -11.09 19.34 13.20
N THR A 625 -11.87 20.40 13.27
CA THR A 625 -11.91 21.30 14.43
C THR A 625 -13.33 21.77 14.71
N PRO A 626 -13.70 22.02 16.00
CA PRO A 626 -14.92 22.75 16.30
C PRO A 626 -14.92 24.14 15.62
N GLU A 627 -16.09 24.63 15.25
CA GLU A 627 -16.26 25.89 14.54
C GLU A 627 -15.59 27.09 15.24
N GLU A 628 -15.61 27.09 16.58
CA GLU A 628 -14.99 28.13 17.42
C GLU A 628 -13.48 28.30 17.22
N TYR A 629 -12.75 27.25 16.81
CA TYR A 629 -11.30 27.28 16.57
C TYR A 629 -10.93 27.36 15.08
N MET A 630 -11.90 27.34 14.17
CA MET A 630 -11.65 27.31 12.72
C MET A 630 -10.76 28.48 12.26
N GLY A 631 -11.01 29.69 12.78
CA GLY A 631 -10.22 30.87 12.44
C GLY A 631 -8.75 30.78 12.86
N GLU A 632 -8.48 30.21 14.06
CA GLU A 632 -7.12 30.01 14.56
C GLU A 632 -6.37 28.95 13.75
N VAL A 633 -7.06 27.86 13.40
CA VAL A 633 -6.49 26.78 12.58
C VAL A 633 -6.14 27.30 11.16
N ILE A 634 -7.04 28.03 10.51
CA ILE A 634 -6.78 28.63 9.20
C ILE A 634 -5.60 29.61 9.28
N GLY A 635 -5.56 30.45 10.31
CA GLY A 635 -4.47 31.37 10.56
C GLY A 635 -3.14 30.69 10.71
N ASP A 636 -3.08 29.56 11.45
CA ASP A 636 -1.88 28.77 11.64
C ASP A 636 -1.41 28.07 10.36
N LEU A 637 -2.32 27.45 9.64
CA LEU A 637 -2.01 26.80 8.35
C LEU A 637 -1.45 27.82 7.33
N ASN A 638 -2.02 29.02 7.27
CA ASN A 638 -1.51 30.07 6.41
C ASN A 638 -0.10 30.56 6.82
N GLN A 639 0.18 30.66 8.13
CA GLN A 639 1.53 30.98 8.62
C GLN A 639 2.55 29.91 8.23
N ARG A 640 2.11 28.66 8.11
CA ARG A 640 2.91 27.51 7.67
C ARG A 640 3.00 27.35 6.15
N ARG A 641 2.81 28.42 5.41
CA ARG A 641 2.77 28.43 3.93
C ARG A 641 1.71 27.50 3.35
N GLY A 642 0.68 27.18 4.13
CA GLY A 642 -0.43 26.33 3.72
C GLY A 642 -1.33 27.01 2.71
N ASN A 643 -1.78 26.26 1.70
CA ASN A 643 -2.77 26.68 0.72
C ASN A 643 -4.08 25.93 0.99
N ILE A 644 -5.08 26.64 1.55
CA ILE A 644 -6.38 26.06 1.87
C ILE A 644 -7.09 25.71 0.56
N GLN A 645 -7.48 24.45 0.42
CA GLN A 645 -8.15 23.90 -0.76
C GLN A 645 -9.66 23.92 -0.61
N SER A 646 -10.16 23.43 0.54
CA SER A 646 -11.59 23.38 0.81
C SER A 646 -11.89 23.55 2.30
N MET A 647 -13.14 23.90 2.58
CA MET A 647 -13.71 23.92 3.92
C MET A 647 -15.12 23.33 3.84
N THR A 648 -15.36 22.27 4.58
CA THR A 648 -16.65 21.57 4.56
C THR A 648 -17.18 21.36 5.98
N ASP A 649 -18.48 21.13 6.07
CA ASP A 649 -19.15 20.82 7.32
C ASP A 649 -19.13 19.29 7.55
N GLY A 650 -18.52 18.87 8.64
CA GLY A 650 -18.64 17.50 9.17
C GLY A 650 -19.65 17.43 10.30
N VAL A 651 -19.82 16.24 10.88
CA VAL A 651 -20.75 16.03 12.00
C VAL A 651 -20.22 16.70 13.27
N GLY A 652 -20.69 17.92 13.56
CA GLY A 652 -20.28 18.69 14.75
C GLY A 652 -18.88 19.27 14.68
N VAL A 653 -18.23 19.27 13.52
CA VAL A 653 -16.90 19.84 13.29
C VAL A 653 -16.83 20.52 11.92
N LYS A 654 -15.88 21.41 11.75
CA LYS A 654 -15.45 21.92 10.45
C LYS A 654 -14.24 21.12 9.96
N VAL A 655 -14.23 20.80 8.70
CA VAL A 655 -13.14 20.10 8.02
C VAL A 655 -12.43 21.07 7.09
N ILE A 656 -11.13 21.24 7.29
CA ILE A 656 -10.27 22.16 6.54
C ILE A 656 -9.24 21.33 5.80
N ASP A 657 -9.27 21.36 4.47
CA ASP A 657 -8.27 20.74 3.62
C ASP A 657 -7.25 21.78 3.18
N ALA A 658 -5.98 21.46 3.31
CA ALA A 658 -4.90 22.35 2.91
C ALA A 658 -3.72 21.56 2.32
N LYS A 659 -2.96 22.22 1.44
CA LYS A 659 -1.64 21.75 1.00
C LYS A 659 -0.57 22.55 1.74
N VAL A 660 0.28 21.86 2.49
CA VAL A 660 1.28 22.48 3.36
C VAL A 660 2.65 21.82 3.15
N PRO A 661 3.75 22.60 3.01
CA PRO A 661 5.09 22.03 2.95
C PRO A 661 5.42 21.22 4.20
N LEU A 662 6.03 20.04 4.04
CA LEU A 662 6.38 19.17 5.15
C LEU A 662 7.29 19.86 6.17
N SER A 663 8.21 20.72 5.72
CA SER A 663 9.10 21.49 6.59
C SER A 663 8.37 22.31 7.65
N GLU A 664 7.14 22.75 7.36
CA GLU A 664 6.30 23.57 8.24
C GLU A 664 5.40 22.72 9.16
N MET A 665 5.34 21.40 8.93
CA MET A 665 4.46 20.51 9.68
C MET A 665 5.12 19.87 10.90
N PHE A 666 6.44 19.94 11.03
CA PHE A 666 7.12 19.43 12.24
C PHE A 666 6.61 20.12 13.50
N GLY A 667 6.21 19.30 14.48
CA GLY A 667 5.64 19.78 15.73
C GLY A 667 4.19 20.31 15.66
N TYR A 668 3.54 20.28 14.49
CA TYR A 668 2.20 20.82 14.28
C TYR A 668 1.14 20.28 15.25
N ILE A 669 1.23 18.98 15.63
CA ILE A 669 0.31 18.36 16.57
C ILE A 669 0.29 19.08 17.94
N GLY A 670 1.47 19.50 18.42
CA GLY A 670 1.59 20.23 19.68
C GLY A 670 0.93 21.61 19.61
N ASP A 671 1.19 22.34 18.53
CA ASP A 671 0.62 23.67 18.28
C ASP A 671 -0.89 23.62 18.09
N LEU A 672 -1.38 22.64 17.29
CA LEU A 672 -2.80 22.42 17.08
C LEU A 672 -3.54 22.13 18.38
N ARG A 673 -3.03 21.21 19.20
CA ARG A 673 -3.60 20.88 20.51
C ARG A 673 -3.62 22.08 21.45
N SER A 674 -2.55 22.86 21.46
CA SER A 674 -2.46 24.06 22.29
C SER A 674 -3.51 25.12 21.92
N LYS A 675 -3.69 25.37 20.62
CA LYS A 675 -4.64 26.35 20.07
C LYS A 675 -6.10 25.93 20.19
N THR A 676 -6.36 24.62 20.13
CA THR A 676 -7.73 24.07 20.10
C THR A 676 -8.13 23.33 21.38
N GLN A 677 -7.35 23.50 22.44
CA GLN A 677 -7.55 22.83 23.73
C GLN A 677 -7.67 21.29 23.59
N GLY A 678 -6.93 20.71 22.64
CA GLY A 678 -6.95 19.29 22.36
C GLY A 678 -8.19 18.77 21.60
N ARG A 679 -9.06 19.67 21.13
CA ARG A 679 -10.31 19.27 20.47
C ARG A 679 -10.19 19.10 18.95
N ALA A 680 -9.12 19.59 18.32
CA ALA A 680 -8.89 19.38 16.91
C ALA A 680 -7.98 18.17 16.69
N MET A 681 -8.21 17.51 15.57
CA MET A 681 -7.39 16.44 15.05
C MET A 681 -6.94 16.79 13.64
N PHE A 682 -5.82 16.24 13.19
CA PHE A 682 -5.38 16.38 11.82
C PHE A 682 -4.83 15.05 11.30
N THR A 683 -4.90 14.92 9.99
CA THR A 683 -4.22 13.89 9.23
C THR A 683 -3.40 14.56 8.13
N MET A 684 -2.30 13.96 7.72
CA MET A 684 -1.54 14.42 6.59
C MET A 684 -1.01 13.25 5.78
N GLU A 685 -0.93 13.43 4.47
CA GLU A 685 -0.37 12.47 3.52
C GLU A 685 0.45 13.20 2.48
N MET A 686 1.42 12.51 1.87
CA MET A 686 2.22 13.07 0.78
C MET A 686 1.31 13.31 -0.44
N ASP A 687 1.35 14.54 -0.98
CA ASP A 687 0.61 14.92 -2.19
C ASP A 687 1.53 15.02 -3.41
N SER A 688 2.52 15.89 -3.34
CA SER A 688 3.39 16.21 -4.48
C SER A 688 4.74 16.78 -4.02
N TYR A 689 5.65 16.97 -4.97
CA TYR A 689 6.84 17.81 -4.81
C TYR A 689 6.62 19.12 -5.58
N ASP A 690 6.75 20.25 -4.88
CA ASP A 690 6.63 21.58 -5.49
C ASP A 690 7.90 22.40 -5.31
N GLU A 691 8.06 23.42 -6.17
CA GLU A 691 9.21 24.30 -6.14
C GLU A 691 9.23 25.17 -4.89
N VAL A 692 10.37 25.14 -4.20
CA VAL A 692 10.60 25.97 -3.01
C VAL A 692 10.63 27.45 -3.39
N PRO A 693 9.97 28.35 -2.65
CA PRO A 693 10.08 29.80 -2.88
C PRO A 693 11.54 30.28 -2.84
N LYS A 694 11.89 31.23 -3.70
CA LYS A 694 13.28 31.67 -3.90
C LYS A 694 14.00 32.08 -2.61
N SER A 695 13.31 32.77 -1.69
CA SER A 695 13.87 33.16 -0.39
C SER A 695 14.25 31.97 0.47
N VAL A 696 13.38 30.97 0.52
CA VAL A 696 13.59 29.74 1.30
C VAL A 696 14.66 28.86 0.63
N SER A 697 14.67 28.81 -0.71
CA SER A 697 15.69 28.07 -1.46
C SER A 697 17.11 28.64 -1.18
N GLU A 698 17.26 29.97 -1.10
CA GLU A 698 18.54 30.59 -0.77
C GLU A 698 19.01 30.26 0.66
N GLU A 699 18.08 30.16 1.63
CA GLU A 699 18.37 29.75 3.00
C GLU A 699 18.80 28.28 3.07
N ILE A 700 18.10 27.40 2.35
CA ILE A 700 18.43 25.98 2.26
C ILE A 700 19.83 25.78 1.66
N ILE A 701 20.14 26.48 0.56
CA ILE A 701 21.46 26.37 -0.09
C ILE A 701 22.58 26.86 0.85
N LYS A 702 22.37 27.96 1.57
CA LYS A 702 23.35 28.46 2.55
C LYS A 702 23.56 27.48 3.70
N ALA A 703 22.46 26.97 4.27
CA ALA A 703 22.52 26.00 5.36
C ALA A 703 23.29 24.73 4.94
N GLN A 704 23.07 24.26 3.71
CA GLN A 704 23.74 23.07 3.18
C GLN A 704 25.25 23.32 2.90
N ARG A 705 25.63 24.56 2.57
CA ARG A 705 27.05 24.94 2.36
C ARG A 705 27.78 25.31 3.64
N GLY A 706 27.08 25.32 4.78
CA GLY A 706 27.67 25.71 6.06
C GLY A 706 27.95 27.21 6.20
N GLU A 707 27.27 28.07 5.42
CA GLU A 707 27.39 29.53 5.42
C GLU A 707 26.42 30.24 6.36
#